data_ba46a800fa7f0a363f46d1369d516f97
#
_entry.id   ba46a800fa7f0a363f46d1369d516f97
#
_cell.length_a   1.000
_cell.length_b   1.000
_cell.length_c   1.000
_cell.angle_alpha   90.00
_cell.angle_beta   90.00
_cell.angle_gamma   90.00
#
_symmetry.space_group_name_H-M   'P 1'
#
loop_
_entity.id
_entity.type
_entity.pdbx_description
1 polymer ?
#
loop_
_entity_poly.entity_id
_entity_poly.type
_entity_poly.pdbx_seq_one_letter_code
_entity_poly.pdbx_strand_id
1 'polypeptide(L)'
;MISLEGLVEKIIFRNEDNGYTVAKIISSDGDLVVVGSATIFKENLKYKFTGDFAYHNKYGDQFAFTDLEEVMPEGEAAIVSYLSSAMIPHVGEKMAERIVDEFKDQTLDVIENHPERLLSIKGIGKKKYRDIKEALDKQYAMRKIFLHFSKYNLPASVILKIYKEYGDESIEIVMKNPYDLIGRVRGLGFKKADEIAESIGIAKDSDFRRLAGLKYALMLANRDGHTYLPLDKLIKAGEKILGTSFEDQDEIARTLTLEKNFFVERDGEDYNCYIARYLAAENYVAGKLIELNNSFDENFDIDEKIKNTEKFRNIELSKTQRRAVKDAINKGVFVITGGPGTGKTTTLKVLIDIFESMDKEIKLAAPTGRAAKRMKEQTGRDAFTIHKLLEIGFGGDFANVEELECDVLILDEVSMVDILLMETLLKSIESPTRLILVGDKDQLPSVGPGNVLADILESGVIESVNLEEIFRQSEESMIVKNAHLINKGEAPILNRGDFFMISERGETKGLEIIKDLVKTRLPNYFNVSQADVQVLTPTKKGVHGTENLNLALQDHLNDSQEFIEVLGKKFKLGDRVLQTKNNYELESKIENEFYEDKQKGVFNGDLGYISKIDKENKKLTVVFDDVRIVEYKSDNLDELALAYAMTIHKSQGSEFPVVVIPIYRAAPMLLTRNLIYTAITRASKAVVLVGISDYLMKMIENNRTRKRYSKLEKKLRDQDEIKRG
;
A
#
# COMPACT_ATOMS: atom_id res chain seq x y z
N MET A 1 -27.26 -24.88 18.47
CA MET A 1 -26.04 -24.52 19.21
C MET A 1 -25.81 -25.55 20.30
N ILE A 2 -24.68 -26.18 20.30
CA ILE A 2 -24.25 -27.22 21.25
C ILE A 2 -23.20 -26.57 22.15
N SER A 3 -23.17 -26.98 23.42
CA SER A 3 -22.13 -26.52 24.34
C SER A 3 -21.28 -27.74 24.76
N LEU A 4 -19.96 -27.59 24.65
CA LEU A 4 -19.01 -28.63 25.08
C LEU A 4 -17.87 -28.01 25.89
N GLU A 5 -17.35 -28.76 26.85
CA GLU A 5 -16.19 -28.36 27.64
C GLU A 5 -14.97 -29.17 27.23
N GLY A 6 -13.82 -28.50 27.15
CA GLY A 6 -12.58 -29.18 26.82
C GLY A 6 -11.34 -28.44 27.29
N LEU A 7 -10.30 -29.20 27.60
CA LEU A 7 -8.96 -28.69 27.90
C LEU A 7 -8.21 -28.50 26.59
N VAL A 8 -7.65 -27.33 26.38
CA VAL A 8 -6.84 -27.03 25.18
C VAL A 8 -5.49 -27.75 25.29
N GLU A 9 -5.29 -28.76 24.46
CA GLU A 9 -4.04 -29.52 24.41
C GLU A 9 -2.98 -28.73 23.62
N LYS A 10 -3.36 -28.20 22.44
CA LYS A 10 -2.42 -27.49 21.53
C LYS A 10 -3.15 -26.52 20.64
N ILE A 11 -2.57 -25.33 20.50
CA ILE A 11 -2.98 -24.35 19.49
C ILE A 11 -2.27 -24.71 18.18
N ILE A 12 -3.05 -25.11 17.16
CA ILE A 12 -2.55 -25.47 15.83
C ILE A 12 -2.27 -24.22 15.01
N PHE A 13 -3.16 -23.23 15.13
CA PHE A 13 -3.04 -21.95 14.44
C PHE A 13 -3.77 -20.86 15.21
N ARG A 14 -3.15 -19.68 15.30
CA ARG A 14 -3.78 -18.47 15.83
C ARG A 14 -3.40 -17.26 15.01
N ASN A 15 -4.39 -16.46 14.67
CA ASN A 15 -4.19 -15.16 14.04
C ASN A 15 -4.35 -14.08 15.11
N GLU A 16 -3.26 -13.42 15.47
CA GLU A 16 -3.21 -12.41 16.52
C GLU A 16 -3.99 -11.14 16.20
N ASP A 17 -4.26 -10.86 14.90
CA ASP A 17 -5.00 -9.66 14.49
C ASP A 17 -6.50 -9.77 14.67
N ASN A 18 -7.06 -10.97 14.51
CA ASN A 18 -8.50 -11.20 14.57
C ASN A 18 -8.91 -12.25 15.58
N GLY A 19 -7.96 -12.84 16.32
CA GLY A 19 -8.18 -13.86 17.31
C GLY A 19 -8.66 -15.20 16.76
N TYR A 20 -8.69 -15.39 15.42
CA TYR A 20 -9.09 -16.69 14.84
C TYR A 20 -8.11 -17.77 15.24
N THR A 21 -8.64 -18.81 15.86
CA THR A 21 -7.86 -19.89 16.45
C THR A 21 -8.34 -21.22 15.94
N VAL A 22 -7.42 -22.13 15.66
CA VAL A 22 -7.63 -23.56 15.43
C VAL A 22 -6.85 -24.30 16.51
N ALA A 23 -7.52 -25.08 17.32
CA ALA A 23 -6.86 -25.78 18.43
C ALA A 23 -7.39 -27.22 18.59
N LYS A 24 -6.55 -28.06 19.13
CA LYS A 24 -6.92 -29.38 19.58
C LYS A 24 -7.31 -29.33 21.04
N ILE A 25 -8.45 -29.87 21.38
CA ILE A 25 -8.96 -29.96 22.75
C ILE A 25 -9.20 -31.41 23.15
N ILE A 26 -9.08 -31.66 24.44
CA ILE A 26 -9.49 -32.93 25.07
C ILE A 26 -10.82 -32.68 25.78
N SER A 27 -11.89 -33.28 25.29
CA SER A 27 -13.22 -33.20 25.90
C SER A 27 -13.62 -34.53 26.55
N SER A 28 -14.76 -34.55 27.26
CA SER A 28 -15.36 -35.80 27.78
C SER A 28 -15.66 -36.84 26.70
N ASP A 29 -15.90 -36.38 25.47
CA ASP A 29 -16.29 -37.20 24.33
C ASP A 29 -15.10 -37.55 23.40
N GLY A 30 -13.87 -37.19 23.81
CA GLY A 30 -12.61 -37.45 23.10
C GLY A 30 -11.92 -36.21 22.55
N ASP A 31 -10.90 -36.46 21.75
CA ASP A 31 -10.11 -35.39 21.11
C ASP A 31 -10.89 -34.72 19.96
N LEU A 32 -11.01 -33.42 20.00
CA LEU A 32 -11.71 -32.61 18.98
C LEU A 32 -10.85 -31.44 18.50
N VAL A 33 -11.08 -31.06 17.26
CA VAL A 33 -10.52 -29.77 16.73
C VAL A 33 -11.60 -28.71 16.82
N VAL A 34 -11.27 -27.61 17.52
CA VAL A 34 -12.14 -26.44 17.63
C VAL A 34 -11.63 -25.29 16.76
N VAL A 35 -12.55 -24.56 16.14
CA VAL A 35 -12.24 -23.42 15.28
C VAL A 35 -13.16 -22.26 15.61
N GLY A 36 -12.60 -21.05 15.73
CA GLY A 36 -13.38 -19.85 16.00
C GLY A 36 -12.50 -18.67 16.37
N SER A 37 -13.09 -17.51 16.64
CA SER A 37 -12.35 -16.33 17.07
C SER A 37 -12.53 -16.11 18.57
N ALA A 38 -11.42 -15.99 19.28
CA ALA A 38 -11.39 -15.77 20.72
C ALA A 38 -10.40 -14.66 21.08
N THR A 39 -10.74 -13.83 22.06
CA THR A 39 -9.87 -12.76 22.56
C THR A 39 -8.71 -13.31 23.38
N ILE A 40 -9.03 -14.27 24.26
CA ILE A 40 -8.06 -14.99 25.06
C ILE A 40 -8.25 -16.47 24.81
N PHE A 41 -7.20 -17.13 24.35
CA PHE A 41 -7.23 -18.57 24.10
C PHE A 41 -5.81 -19.10 24.29
N LYS A 42 -5.64 -20.06 25.19
CA LYS A 42 -4.32 -20.58 25.55
C LYS A 42 -4.33 -22.08 25.78
N GLU A 43 -3.17 -22.69 25.59
CA GLU A 43 -2.92 -24.08 25.91
C GLU A 43 -2.99 -24.34 27.42
N ASN A 44 -3.36 -25.53 27.81
CA ASN A 44 -3.49 -25.99 29.20
C ASN A 44 -4.60 -25.31 30.01
N LEU A 45 -5.54 -24.58 29.34
CA LEU A 45 -6.72 -24.04 30.01
C LEU A 45 -7.99 -24.80 29.55
N LYS A 46 -8.97 -24.87 30.45
CA LYS A 46 -10.28 -25.45 30.17
C LYS A 46 -11.27 -24.39 29.77
N TYR A 47 -11.94 -24.61 28.67
CA TYR A 47 -12.94 -23.67 28.13
C TYR A 47 -14.26 -24.42 27.86
N LYS A 48 -15.34 -23.67 27.97
CA LYS A 48 -16.67 -24.06 27.51
C LYS A 48 -16.91 -23.40 26.16
N PHE A 49 -17.07 -24.21 25.15
CA PHE A 49 -17.29 -23.81 23.77
C PHE A 49 -18.78 -23.90 23.44
N THR A 50 -19.34 -22.85 22.84
CA THR A 50 -20.71 -22.84 22.31
C THR A 50 -20.67 -22.65 20.79
N GLY A 51 -21.28 -23.59 20.05
CA GLY A 51 -21.21 -23.57 18.59
C GLY A 51 -21.91 -24.76 17.94
N ASP A 52 -21.46 -25.11 16.75
CA ASP A 52 -22.00 -26.24 15.99
C ASP A 52 -20.87 -27.05 15.32
N PHE A 53 -21.09 -28.32 15.06
CA PHE A 53 -20.17 -29.13 14.28
C PHE A 53 -20.17 -28.69 12.82
N ALA A 54 -19.00 -28.57 12.25
CA ALA A 54 -18.77 -28.19 10.85
C ALA A 54 -17.78 -29.16 10.20
N TYR A 55 -18.03 -29.53 8.96
CA TYR A 55 -17.13 -30.36 8.18
C TYR A 55 -16.25 -29.49 7.29
N HIS A 56 -14.95 -29.66 7.43
CA HIS A 56 -13.98 -29.00 6.54
C HIS A 56 -13.37 -29.98 5.56
N ASN A 57 -13.46 -29.71 4.25
CA ASN A 57 -13.06 -30.63 3.18
C ASN A 57 -11.61 -31.17 3.30
N LYS A 58 -10.72 -30.47 3.98
CA LYS A 58 -9.30 -30.82 4.13
C LYS A 58 -8.95 -31.34 5.52
N TYR A 59 -9.70 -30.95 6.57
CA TYR A 59 -9.35 -31.20 7.97
C TYR A 59 -10.40 -32.04 8.71
N GLY A 60 -11.45 -32.50 8.03
CA GLY A 60 -12.50 -33.33 8.60
C GLY A 60 -13.46 -32.60 9.53
N ASP A 61 -13.99 -33.31 10.49
CA ASP A 61 -14.94 -32.78 11.47
C ASP A 61 -14.27 -31.83 12.44
N GLN A 62 -14.87 -30.66 12.61
CA GLN A 62 -14.42 -29.60 13.50
C GLN A 62 -15.61 -29.05 14.27
N PHE A 63 -15.37 -28.52 15.45
CA PHE A 63 -16.38 -27.79 16.20
C PHE A 63 -16.15 -26.27 15.99
N ALA A 64 -17.06 -25.61 15.26
CA ALA A 64 -17.01 -24.20 15.01
C ALA A 64 -17.71 -23.47 16.17
N PHE A 65 -16.92 -22.90 17.08
CA PHE A 65 -17.45 -22.14 18.20
C PHE A 65 -17.71 -20.68 17.82
N THR A 66 -18.82 -20.16 18.31
CA THR A 66 -19.23 -18.75 18.19
C THR A 66 -19.04 -18.02 19.51
N ASP A 67 -19.05 -18.76 20.62
CA ASP A 67 -18.83 -18.23 21.96
C ASP A 67 -17.90 -19.13 22.77
N LEU A 68 -17.13 -18.53 23.68
CA LEU A 68 -16.11 -19.17 24.49
C LEU A 68 -16.10 -18.60 25.89
N GLU A 69 -16.27 -19.45 26.88
CA GLU A 69 -16.14 -19.10 28.29
C GLU A 69 -14.97 -19.87 28.92
N GLU A 70 -14.12 -19.18 29.65
CA GLU A 70 -13.08 -19.81 30.44
C GLU A 70 -13.70 -20.48 31.69
N VAL A 71 -13.42 -21.77 31.86
CA VAL A 71 -13.87 -22.51 33.04
C VAL A 71 -12.83 -22.33 34.15
N MET A 72 -13.23 -21.62 35.22
CA MET A 72 -12.35 -21.41 36.38
C MET A 72 -11.87 -22.71 36.97
N PRO A 73 -10.58 -22.83 37.28
CA PRO A 73 -10.03 -24.06 37.84
C PRO A 73 -10.53 -24.29 39.27
N GLU A 74 -11.00 -25.51 39.54
CA GLU A 74 -11.36 -25.94 40.87
C GLU A 74 -10.27 -26.86 41.44
N GLY A 75 -9.81 -26.56 42.65
CA GLY A 75 -8.76 -27.27 43.35
C GLY A 75 -7.34 -26.80 43.10
N GLU A 76 -6.47 -27.03 44.11
CA GLU A 76 -5.10 -26.48 44.16
C GLU A 76 -4.25 -26.82 42.92
N ALA A 77 -4.26 -28.07 42.47
CA ALA A 77 -3.48 -28.49 41.30
C ALA A 77 -3.94 -27.81 39.98
N ALA A 78 -5.24 -27.58 39.82
CA ALA A 78 -5.77 -26.88 38.67
C ALA A 78 -5.43 -25.38 38.70
N ILE A 79 -5.42 -24.76 39.89
CA ILE A 79 -5.01 -23.36 40.08
C ILE A 79 -3.52 -23.20 39.79
N VAL A 80 -2.64 -24.14 40.21
CA VAL A 80 -1.21 -24.14 39.89
C VAL A 80 -1.00 -24.19 38.38
N SER A 81 -1.69 -25.09 37.69
CA SER A 81 -1.63 -25.20 36.22
C SER A 81 -2.10 -23.93 35.55
N TYR A 82 -3.18 -23.32 36.03
CA TYR A 82 -3.71 -22.03 35.53
C TYR A 82 -2.70 -20.91 35.66
N LEU A 83 -2.11 -20.74 36.84
CA LEU A 83 -1.15 -19.66 37.08
C LEU A 83 0.16 -19.83 36.31
N SER A 84 0.59 -21.08 36.09
CA SER A 84 1.83 -21.38 35.37
C SER A 84 1.71 -21.31 33.84
N SER A 85 0.51 -21.21 33.29
CA SER A 85 0.22 -21.26 31.86
C SER A 85 0.70 -20.03 31.04
N ALA A 86 1.68 -19.27 31.52
CA ALA A 86 2.22 -18.06 30.91
C ALA A 86 1.22 -16.86 30.78
N MET A 87 0.10 -16.90 31.49
CA MET A 87 -0.82 -15.76 31.58
C MET A 87 -0.24 -14.62 32.44
N ILE A 88 0.59 -14.96 33.43
CA ILE A 88 1.15 -14.01 34.39
C ILE A 88 2.68 -14.04 34.26
N PRO A 89 3.31 -12.93 33.88
CA PRO A 89 4.76 -12.86 33.74
C PRO A 89 5.46 -13.25 35.06
N HIS A 90 6.57 -13.95 34.97
CA HIS A 90 7.38 -14.39 36.12
C HIS A 90 6.74 -15.45 37.03
N VAL A 91 5.55 -15.93 36.69
CA VAL A 91 4.86 -17.00 37.44
C VAL A 91 4.97 -18.32 36.67
N GLY A 92 6.09 -19.02 36.81
CA GLY A 92 6.21 -20.43 36.37
C GLY A 92 5.71 -21.39 37.45
N GLU A 93 5.69 -22.71 37.14
CA GLU A 93 5.13 -23.77 37.96
C GLU A 93 5.52 -23.69 39.44
N LYS A 94 6.83 -23.60 39.74
CA LYS A 94 7.34 -23.46 41.14
C LYS A 94 6.89 -22.18 41.85
N MET A 95 6.61 -21.12 41.12
CA MET A 95 6.11 -19.89 41.73
C MET A 95 4.60 -19.99 41.94
N ALA A 96 3.87 -20.59 40.98
CA ALA A 96 2.46 -20.88 41.10
C ALA A 96 2.17 -21.80 42.33
N GLU A 97 2.95 -22.88 42.50
CA GLU A 97 2.88 -23.73 43.70
C GLU A 97 2.99 -22.91 44.96
N ARG A 98 4.01 -22.04 45.12
CA ARG A 98 4.19 -21.21 46.29
C ARG A 98 3.04 -20.25 46.55
N ILE A 99 2.47 -19.68 45.50
CA ILE A 99 1.30 -18.79 45.60
C ILE A 99 0.10 -19.55 46.13
N VAL A 100 -0.15 -20.74 45.54
CA VAL A 100 -1.27 -21.62 45.93
C VAL A 100 -1.05 -22.17 47.36
N ASP A 101 0.17 -22.55 47.71
CA ASP A 101 0.49 -23.02 49.09
C ASP A 101 0.20 -21.96 50.15
N GLU A 102 0.46 -20.69 49.87
CA GLU A 102 0.23 -19.59 50.80
C GLU A 102 -1.24 -19.21 50.90
N PHE A 103 -1.97 -19.14 49.77
CA PHE A 103 -3.33 -18.59 49.76
C PHE A 103 -4.44 -19.66 49.62
N LYS A 104 -4.08 -20.92 49.30
CA LYS A 104 -5.02 -22.06 49.15
C LYS A 104 -6.21 -21.70 48.30
N ASP A 105 -7.43 -21.96 48.76
CA ASP A 105 -8.68 -21.67 48.06
C ASP A 105 -8.94 -20.17 47.78
N GLN A 106 -8.21 -19.28 48.50
CA GLN A 106 -8.29 -17.82 48.30
C GLN A 106 -7.36 -17.32 47.20
N THR A 107 -6.58 -18.21 46.56
CA THR A 107 -5.55 -17.79 45.62
C THR A 107 -6.11 -16.91 44.48
N LEU A 108 -7.22 -17.34 43.83
CA LEU A 108 -7.83 -16.58 42.74
C LEU A 108 -8.39 -15.23 43.21
N ASP A 109 -9.04 -15.21 44.39
CA ASP A 109 -9.54 -13.96 44.97
C ASP A 109 -8.40 -12.97 45.32
N VAL A 110 -7.30 -13.49 45.85
CA VAL A 110 -6.10 -12.66 46.16
C VAL A 110 -5.52 -12.08 44.87
N ILE A 111 -5.44 -12.86 43.79
CA ILE A 111 -4.90 -12.40 42.51
C ILE A 111 -5.79 -11.34 41.88
N GLU A 112 -7.13 -11.53 41.92
CA GLU A 112 -8.08 -10.61 41.31
C GLU A 112 -8.32 -9.35 42.13
N ASN A 113 -8.53 -9.49 43.45
CA ASN A 113 -9.01 -8.39 44.30
C ASN A 113 -7.95 -7.81 45.26
N HIS A 114 -6.92 -8.58 45.57
CA HIS A 114 -5.91 -8.22 46.57
C HIS A 114 -4.48 -8.53 46.13
N PRO A 115 -4.08 -8.13 44.84
CA PRO A 115 -2.78 -8.51 44.25
C PRO A 115 -1.57 -8.04 45.09
N GLU A 116 -1.72 -7.02 45.92
CA GLU A 116 -0.65 -6.52 46.83
C GLU A 116 -0.19 -7.60 47.81
N ARG A 117 -1.03 -8.58 48.14
CA ARG A 117 -0.66 -9.70 49.03
C ARG A 117 0.39 -10.62 48.40
N LEU A 118 0.55 -10.59 47.08
CA LEU A 118 1.62 -11.33 46.39
C LEU A 118 3.03 -10.89 46.80
N LEU A 119 3.18 -9.69 47.34
CA LEU A 119 4.46 -9.20 47.88
C LEU A 119 4.94 -9.99 49.10
N SER A 120 4.06 -10.73 49.81
CA SER A 120 4.46 -11.61 50.93
C SER A 120 5.17 -12.87 50.43
N ILE A 121 5.05 -13.23 49.15
CA ILE A 121 5.63 -14.45 48.60
C ILE A 121 7.14 -14.28 48.34
N LYS A 122 7.92 -15.19 48.90
CA LYS A 122 9.37 -15.22 48.71
C LYS A 122 9.73 -15.42 47.23
N GLY A 123 10.34 -14.37 46.62
CA GLY A 123 10.72 -14.36 45.21
C GLY A 123 9.87 -13.45 44.32
N ILE A 124 8.83 -12.80 44.89
CA ILE A 124 8.06 -11.72 44.28
C ILE A 124 8.49 -10.41 44.91
N GLY A 125 9.44 -9.73 44.29
CA GLY A 125 9.85 -8.37 44.71
C GLY A 125 9.02 -7.31 43.94
N LYS A 126 9.19 -6.03 44.36
CA LYS A 126 8.43 -4.88 43.79
C LYS A 126 8.41 -4.83 42.27
N LYS A 127 9.50 -5.20 41.57
CA LYS A 127 9.56 -5.20 40.10
C LYS A 127 8.65 -6.29 39.52
N LYS A 128 8.80 -7.52 39.98
CA LYS A 128 7.94 -8.65 39.50
C LYS A 128 6.47 -8.41 39.85
N TYR A 129 6.18 -7.89 41.02
CA TYR A 129 4.84 -7.51 41.43
C TYR A 129 4.20 -6.52 40.44
N ARG A 130 4.96 -5.47 40.03
CA ARG A 130 4.48 -4.48 39.08
C ARG A 130 4.16 -5.12 37.72
N ASP A 131 5.06 -5.99 37.22
CA ASP A 131 4.87 -6.68 35.94
C ASP A 131 3.67 -7.63 36.00
N ILE A 132 3.49 -8.37 37.10
CA ILE A 132 2.33 -9.22 37.37
C ILE A 132 1.04 -8.40 37.39
N LYS A 133 1.03 -7.31 38.16
CA LYS A 133 -0.13 -6.43 38.30
C LYS A 133 -0.55 -5.83 36.95
N GLU A 134 0.40 -5.32 36.17
CA GLU A 134 0.12 -4.78 34.85
C GLU A 134 -0.51 -5.80 33.90
N ALA A 135 -0.05 -7.06 33.94
CA ALA A 135 -0.63 -8.14 33.14
C ALA A 135 -2.06 -8.48 33.58
N LEU A 136 -2.32 -8.51 34.89
CA LEU A 136 -3.66 -8.77 35.45
C LEU A 136 -4.63 -7.61 35.12
N ASP A 137 -4.18 -6.36 35.28
CA ASP A 137 -4.99 -5.18 34.96
C ASP A 137 -5.40 -5.19 33.49
N LYS A 138 -4.46 -5.52 32.56
CA LYS A 138 -4.77 -5.67 31.13
C LYS A 138 -5.79 -6.77 30.84
N GLN A 139 -5.67 -7.90 31.50
CA GLN A 139 -6.65 -9.00 31.33
C GLN A 139 -8.05 -8.62 31.83
N TYR A 140 -8.11 -7.96 32.99
CA TYR A 140 -9.37 -7.50 33.58
C TYR A 140 -10.06 -6.47 32.66
N ALA A 141 -9.30 -5.50 32.17
CA ALA A 141 -9.80 -4.49 31.26
C ALA A 141 -10.36 -5.11 29.95
N MET A 142 -9.60 -6.04 29.36
CA MET A 142 -10.03 -6.74 28.14
C MET A 142 -11.30 -7.58 28.39
N ARG A 143 -11.38 -8.30 29.50
CA ARG A 143 -12.57 -9.07 29.88
C ARG A 143 -13.80 -8.18 30.08
N LYS A 144 -13.63 -7.04 30.74
CA LYS A 144 -14.70 -6.04 30.94
C LYS A 144 -15.23 -5.50 29.61
N ILE A 145 -14.33 -5.16 28.69
CA ILE A 145 -14.65 -4.64 27.37
C ILE A 145 -15.39 -5.73 26.54
N PHE A 146 -14.91 -6.95 26.59
CA PHE A 146 -15.53 -8.08 25.91
C PHE A 146 -16.95 -8.32 26.42
N LEU A 147 -17.15 -8.44 27.75
CA LEU A 147 -18.47 -8.62 28.38
C LEU A 147 -19.42 -7.45 28.08
N HIS A 148 -18.89 -6.23 27.94
CA HIS A 148 -19.71 -5.08 27.58
C HIS A 148 -20.22 -5.20 26.15
N PHE A 149 -19.33 -5.49 25.18
CA PHE A 149 -19.70 -5.51 23.76
C PHE A 149 -20.38 -6.80 23.30
N SER A 150 -20.23 -7.91 24.01
CA SER A 150 -20.97 -9.15 23.71
C SER A 150 -22.48 -8.97 23.82
N LYS A 151 -22.95 -8.06 24.68
CA LYS A 151 -24.38 -7.69 24.80
C LYS A 151 -24.96 -7.10 23.51
N TYR A 152 -24.10 -6.56 22.66
CA TYR A 152 -24.46 -5.96 21.38
C TYR A 152 -24.12 -6.86 20.18
N ASN A 153 -23.86 -8.16 20.42
CA ASN A 153 -23.52 -9.13 19.40
C ASN A 153 -22.31 -8.77 18.53
N LEU A 154 -21.34 -7.99 19.08
CA LEU A 154 -20.13 -7.71 18.35
C LEU A 154 -19.24 -8.95 18.30
N PRO A 155 -18.71 -9.32 17.10
CA PRO A 155 -17.77 -10.43 16.98
C PRO A 155 -16.50 -10.19 17.81
N ALA A 156 -15.97 -11.25 18.43
CA ALA A 156 -14.74 -11.20 19.24
C ALA A 156 -13.55 -10.56 18.49
N SER A 157 -13.42 -10.85 17.20
CA SER A 157 -12.38 -10.28 16.35
C SER A 157 -12.49 -8.75 16.17
N VAL A 158 -13.70 -8.19 16.23
CA VAL A 158 -13.94 -6.75 16.17
C VAL A 158 -13.60 -6.12 17.52
N ILE A 159 -14.05 -6.74 18.63
CA ILE A 159 -13.78 -6.27 19.98
C ILE A 159 -12.26 -6.21 20.24
N LEU A 160 -11.52 -7.24 19.83
CA LEU A 160 -10.08 -7.29 19.97
C LEU A 160 -9.37 -6.14 19.22
N LYS A 161 -9.81 -5.82 18.01
CA LYS A 161 -9.27 -4.70 17.23
C LYS A 161 -9.56 -3.35 17.87
N ILE A 162 -10.78 -3.17 18.41
CA ILE A 162 -11.17 -1.96 19.14
C ILE A 162 -10.28 -1.80 20.37
N TYR A 163 -10.07 -2.89 21.14
CA TYR A 163 -9.21 -2.86 22.31
C TYR A 163 -7.75 -2.56 21.98
N LYS A 164 -7.21 -3.13 20.91
CA LYS A 164 -5.85 -2.83 20.44
C LYS A 164 -5.64 -1.34 20.11
N GLU A 165 -6.68 -0.69 19.60
CA GLU A 165 -6.62 0.73 19.20
C GLU A 165 -6.82 1.69 20.38
N TYR A 166 -7.80 1.40 21.26
CA TYR A 166 -8.25 2.34 22.28
C TYR A 166 -8.01 1.88 23.72
N GLY A 167 -7.52 0.67 23.92
CA GLY A 167 -7.30 0.14 25.28
C GLY A 167 -8.54 0.24 26.14
N ASP A 168 -8.37 0.74 27.36
CA ASP A 168 -9.40 0.86 28.38
C ASP A 168 -10.52 1.86 28.03
N GLU A 169 -10.24 2.82 27.13
CA GLU A 169 -11.22 3.83 26.67
C GLU A 169 -12.20 3.28 25.62
N SER A 170 -12.01 2.04 25.18
CA SER A 170 -12.81 1.39 24.12
C SER A 170 -14.32 1.52 24.34
N ILE A 171 -14.82 1.31 25.57
CA ILE A 171 -16.24 1.37 25.88
C ILE A 171 -16.75 2.80 25.72
N GLU A 172 -16.05 3.78 26.31
CA GLU A 172 -16.48 5.17 26.28
C GLU A 172 -16.55 5.70 24.83
N ILE A 173 -15.49 5.44 24.06
CA ILE A 173 -15.39 5.91 22.67
C ILE A 173 -16.50 5.29 21.80
N VAL A 174 -16.69 3.97 21.86
CA VAL A 174 -17.68 3.29 21.01
C VAL A 174 -19.11 3.65 21.41
N MET A 175 -19.40 3.74 22.72
CA MET A 175 -20.73 4.11 23.19
C MET A 175 -21.08 5.56 22.89
N LYS A 176 -20.08 6.45 22.85
CA LYS A 176 -20.26 7.86 22.48
C LYS A 176 -20.44 8.03 20.98
N ASN A 177 -19.58 7.43 20.17
CA ASN A 177 -19.65 7.53 18.72
C ASN A 177 -18.96 6.33 18.03
N PRO A 178 -19.69 5.26 17.65
CA PRO A 178 -19.11 4.09 17.01
C PRO A 178 -18.51 4.40 15.62
N TYR A 179 -18.87 5.52 15.00
CA TYR A 179 -18.33 5.91 13.70
C TYR A 179 -16.88 6.42 13.80
N ASP A 180 -16.38 6.77 14.99
CA ASP A 180 -14.97 7.11 15.20
C ASP A 180 -14.02 5.91 14.98
N LEU A 181 -14.57 4.71 14.93
CA LEU A 181 -13.85 3.50 14.53
C LEU A 181 -13.42 3.51 13.06
N ILE A 182 -14.13 4.29 12.21
CA ILE A 182 -13.89 4.33 10.77
C ILE A 182 -12.53 4.98 10.48
N GLY A 183 -11.67 4.23 9.77
CA GLY A 183 -10.32 4.69 9.40
C GLY A 183 -9.26 4.53 10.48
N ARG A 184 -9.65 4.33 11.76
CA ARG A 184 -8.73 4.05 12.86
C ARG A 184 -8.59 2.54 13.08
N VAL A 185 -9.69 1.82 13.17
CA VAL A 185 -9.67 0.36 13.32
C VAL A 185 -9.56 -0.32 11.96
N ARG A 186 -8.45 -1.00 11.72
CA ARG A 186 -8.16 -1.64 10.43
C ARG A 186 -9.24 -2.63 10.01
N GLY A 187 -9.79 -2.41 8.79
CA GLY A 187 -10.83 -3.26 8.20
C GLY A 187 -12.24 -3.02 8.72
N LEU A 188 -12.46 -1.93 9.50
CA LEU A 188 -13.75 -1.49 9.96
C LEU A 188 -14.21 -0.29 9.11
N GLY A 189 -15.06 -0.55 8.11
CA GLY A 189 -15.65 0.48 7.25
C GLY A 189 -17.03 0.93 7.76
N PHE A 190 -17.65 1.88 7.04
CA PHE A 190 -18.94 2.47 7.43
C PHE A 190 -20.01 1.42 7.75
N LYS A 191 -20.19 0.40 6.89
CA LYS A 191 -21.22 -0.62 7.09
C LYS A 191 -21.10 -1.33 8.45
N LYS A 192 -19.89 -1.72 8.84
CA LYS A 192 -19.66 -2.38 10.15
C LYS A 192 -19.85 -1.43 11.32
N ALA A 193 -19.40 -0.16 11.18
CA ALA A 193 -19.63 0.84 12.20
C ALA A 193 -21.14 1.15 12.35
N ASP A 194 -21.89 1.16 11.26
CA ASP A 194 -23.32 1.36 11.21
C ASP A 194 -24.10 0.20 11.89
N GLU A 195 -23.67 -1.05 11.65
CA GLU A 195 -24.18 -2.25 12.34
C GLU A 195 -23.95 -2.17 13.87
N ILE A 196 -22.76 -1.69 14.29
CA ILE A 196 -22.47 -1.44 15.72
C ILE A 196 -23.35 -0.34 16.26
N ALA A 197 -23.49 0.78 15.55
CA ALA A 197 -24.32 1.91 15.95
C ALA A 197 -25.79 1.51 16.14
N GLU A 198 -26.32 0.71 15.23
CA GLU A 198 -27.68 0.18 15.33
C GLU A 198 -27.83 -0.75 16.56
N SER A 199 -26.84 -1.59 16.84
CA SER A 199 -26.86 -2.52 17.97
C SER A 199 -26.85 -1.80 19.34
N ILE A 200 -26.17 -0.66 19.44
CA ILE A 200 -26.14 0.17 20.66
C ILE A 200 -27.28 1.19 20.74
N GLY A 201 -28.20 1.18 19.76
CA GLY A 201 -29.44 1.99 19.80
C GLY A 201 -29.33 3.38 19.18
N ILE A 202 -28.33 3.66 18.34
CA ILE A 202 -28.26 4.92 17.58
C ILE A 202 -29.27 4.88 16.45
N ALA A 203 -30.12 5.90 16.39
CA ALA A 203 -31.19 6.01 15.40
C ALA A 203 -30.62 6.20 13.97
N LYS A 204 -31.32 5.62 12.96
CA LYS A 204 -30.90 5.69 11.54
C LYS A 204 -30.93 7.09 10.95
N ASP A 205 -31.66 8.00 11.55
CA ASP A 205 -31.81 9.42 11.19
C ASP A 205 -30.93 10.34 12.05
N SER A 206 -30.07 9.79 12.92
CA SER A 206 -29.21 10.59 13.79
C SER A 206 -28.21 11.43 13.02
N ASP A 207 -27.91 12.63 13.51
CA ASP A 207 -26.90 13.52 12.94
C ASP A 207 -25.50 12.88 12.93
N PHE A 208 -25.17 12.09 13.94
CA PHE A 208 -23.93 11.33 13.98
C PHE A 208 -23.78 10.40 12.78
N ARG A 209 -24.84 9.66 12.43
CA ARG A 209 -24.84 8.76 11.28
C ARG A 209 -24.73 9.52 9.97
N ARG A 210 -25.51 10.59 9.82
CA ARG A 210 -25.49 11.44 8.61
C ARG A 210 -24.12 12.04 8.38
N LEU A 211 -23.52 12.61 9.42
CA LEU A 211 -22.18 13.17 9.37
C LEU A 211 -21.10 12.10 9.08
N ALA A 212 -21.17 10.94 9.73
CA ALA A 212 -20.24 9.83 9.48
C ALA A 212 -20.32 9.30 8.04
N GLY A 213 -21.53 9.26 7.46
CA GLY A 213 -21.72 8.90 6.05
C GLY A 213 -21.05 9.88 5.09
N LEU A 214 -21.17 11.19 5.33
CA LEU A 214 -20.49 12.22 4.55
C LEU A 214 -18.95 12.15 4.71
N LYS A 215 -18.48 11.97 5.94
CA LYS A 215 -17.04 11.76 6.22
C LYS A 215 -16.49 10.55 5.44
N TYR A 216 -17.22 9.45 5.50
CA TYR A 216 -16.81 8.23 4.80
C TYR A 216 -16.86 8.40 3.27
N ALA A 217 -17.86 9.11 2.74
CA ALA A 217 -17.93 9.46 1.32
C ALA A 217 -16.69 10.25 0.86
N LEU A 218 -16.27 11.23 1.67
CA LEU A 218 -15.08 12.02 1.38
C LEU A 218 -13.79 11.18 1.47
N MET A 219 -13.69 10.28 2.47
CA MET A 219 -12.57 9.33 2.55
C MET A 219 -12.49 8.40 1.33
N LEU A 220 -13.63 7.93 0.82
CA LEU A 220 -13.67 7.13 -0.41
C LEU A 220 -13.23 7.95 -1.62
N ALA A 221 -13.65 9.20 -1.72
CA ALA A 221 -13.23 10.12 -2.77
C ALA A 221 -11.71 10.37 -2.74
N ASN A 222 -11.12 10.51 -1.55
CA ASN A 222 -9.66 10.62 -1.43
C ASN A 222 -8.95 9.34 -1.92
N ARG A 223 -9.48 8.15 -1.64
CA ARG A 223 -8.96 6.89 -2.20
C ARG A 223 -9.05 6.83 -3.73
N ASP A 224 -10.03 7.53 -4.29
CA ASP A 224 -10.22 7.68 -5.74
C ASP A 224 -9.31 8.77 -6.35
N GLY A 225 -8.44 9.39 -5.55
CA GLY A 225 -7.45 10.37 -5.96
C GLY A 225 -7.90 11.85 -5.86
N HIS A 226 -9.08 12.14 -5.32
CA HIS A 226 -9.53 13.52 -5.07
C HIS A 226 -8.89 14.08 -3.81
N THR A 227 -8.57 15.37 -3.76
CA THR A 227 -8.17 16.08 -2.53
C THR A 227 -9.39 16.67 -1.82
N TYR A 228 -10.42 17.02 -2.59
CA TYR A 228 -11.70 17.52 -2.11
C TYR A 228 -12.88 16.97 -2.93
N LEU A 229 -14.08 17.19 -2.46
CA LEU A 229 -15.29 17.06 -3.28
C LEU A 229 -16.12 18.37 -3.22
N PRO A 230 -16.71 18.80 -4.34
CA PRO A 230 -17.82 19.74 -4.33
C PRO A 230 -18.95 19.22 -3.45
N LEU A 231 -19.60 20.09 -2.71
CA LEU A 231 -20.63 19.72 -1.72
C LEU A 231 -21.78 18.92 -2.35
N ASP A 232 -22.23 19.31 -3.56
CA ASP A 232 -23.28 18.60 -4.29
C ASP A 232 -22.90 17.14 -4.59
N LYS A 233 -21.60 16.88 -4.89
CA LYS A 233 -21.08 15.53 -5.13
C LYS A 233 -20.91 14.75 -3.83
N LEU A 234 -20.47 15.44 -2.78
CA LEU A 234 -20.34 14.84 -1.46
C LEU A 234 -21.70 14.39 -0.92
N ILE A 235 -22.72 15.23 -1.04
CA ILE A 235 -24.09 14.90 -0.65
C ILE A 235 -24.61 13.67 -1.42
N LYS A 236 -24.51 13.66 -2.76
CA LYS A 236 -24.93 12.51 -3.57
C LYS A 236 -24.21 11.22 -3.20
N ALA A 237 -22.91 11.31 -2.89
CA ALA A 237 -22.15 10.15 -2.44
C ALA A 237 -22.57 9.68 -1.04
N GLY A 238 -22.84 10.62 -0.12
CA GLY A 238 -23.35 10.34 1.22
C GLY A 238 -24.75 9.70 1.19
N GLU A 239 -25.67 10.25 0.39
CA GLU A 239 -27.02 9.69 0.19
C GLU A 239 -26.98 8.23 -0.28
N LYS A 240 -26.09 7.92 -1.21
CA LYS A 240 -25.87 6.55 -1.69
C LYS A 240 -25.38 5.60 -0.60
N ILE A 241 -24.56 6.08 0.32
CA ILE A 241 -24.01 5.29 1.44
C ILE A 241 -25.07 5.08 2.51
N LEU A 242 -25.80 6.15 2.84
CA LEU A 242 -26.76 6.19 3.94
C LEU A 242 -28.14 5.61 3.57
N GLY A 243 -28.50 5.64 2.28
CA GLY A 243 -29.84 5.32 1.80
C GLY A 243 -30.92 6.36 2.20
N THR A 244 -30.49 7.59 2.55
CA THR A 244 -31.36 8.71 2.97
C THR A 244 -30.98 9.96 2.19
N SER A 245 -31.92 10.88 1.96
CA SER A 245 -31.70 12.17 1.31
C SER A 245 -31.31 13.26 2.31
N PHE A 246 -30.68 14.30 1.81
CA PHE A 246 -30.36 15.53 2.51
C PHE A 246 -31.18 16.68 1.92
N GLU A 247 -31.81 17.48 2.77
CA GLU A 247 -32.74 18.55 2.31
C GLU A 247 -32.09 19.93 2.22
N ASP A 248 -31.13 20.26 3.11
CA ASP A 248 -30.47 21.57 3.19
C ASP A 248 -28.96 21.47 3.04
N GLN A 249 -28.43 22.00 1.91
CA GLN A 249 -27.00 22.03 1.63
C GLN A 249 -26.22 23.01 2.52
N ASP A 250 -26.85 24.15 2.86
CA ASP A 250 -26.19 25.16 3.70
C ASP A 250 -26.07 24.70 5.15
N GLU A 251 -27.06 23.95 5.66
CA GLU A 251 -26.99 23.31 6.96
C GLU A 251 -25.85 22.29 7.01
N ILE A 252 -25.72 21.46 5.97
CA ILE A 252 -24.64 20.47 5.85
C ILE A 252 -23.28 21.17 5.82
N ALA A 253 -23.13 22.23 5.01
CA ALA A 253 -21.88 22.99 4.93
C ALA A 253 -21.48 23.56 6.30
N ARG A 254 -22.44 24.13 7.04
CA ARG A 254 -22.21 24.65 8.40
C ARG A 254 -21.80 23.52 9.37
N THR A 255 -22.52 22.39 9.34
CA THR A 255 -22.22 21.24 10.20
C THR A 255 -20.82 20.69 9.93
N LEU A 256 -20.43 20.53 8.65
CA LEU A 256 -19.10 20.08 8.27
C LEU A 256 -17.99 21.07 8.69
N THR A 257 -18.29 22.38 8.66
CA THR A 257 -17.33 23.42 9.06
C THR A 257 -17.03 23.37 10.57
N LEU A 258 -17.97 22.90 11.39
CA LEU A 258 -17.78 22.75 12.83
C LEU A 258 -17.01 21.48 13.23
N GLU A 259 -16.85 20.57 12.27
CA GLU A 259 -16.18 19.28 12.50
C GLU A 259 -14.66 19.39 12.48
N LYS A 260 -14.04 18.87 13.53
CA LYS A 260 -12.58 18.73 13.61
C LYS A 260 -12.07 17.88 12.45
N ASN A 261 -10.99 18.31 11.81
CA ASN A 261 -10.36 17.66 10.64
C ASN A 261 -11.11 17.81 9.32
N PHE A 262 -12.16 18.60 9.25
CA PHE A 262 -12.84 18.97 8.01
C PHE A 262 -12.68 20.46 7.73
N PHE A 263 -12.69 20.80 6.47
CA PHE A 263 -12.67 22.19 6.03
C PHE A 263 -13.59 22.36 4.84
N VAL A 264 -14.43 23.38 4.90
CA VAL A 264 -15.32 23.76 3.80
C VAL A 264 -14.86 25.11 3.25
N GLU A 265 -14.34 25.07 2.05
CA GLU A 265 -13.88 26.26 1.34
C GLU A 265 -14.99 26.78 0.41
N ARG A 266 -15.33 28.05 0.52
CA ARG A 266 -16.28 28.69 -0.40
C ARG A 266 -15.56 29.08 -1.69
N ASP A 267 -16.09 28.73 -2.84
CA ASP A 267 -15.58 29.04 -4.16
C ASP A 267 -16.70 29.63 -5.03
N GLY A 268 -16.88 30.94 -4.96
CA GLY A 268 -18.05 31.62 -5.54
C GLY A 268 -19.34 31.25 -4.83
N GLU A 269 -20.26 30.60 -5.54
CA GLU A 269 -21.52 30.07 -4.99
C GLU A 269 -21.41 28.61 -4.52
N ASP A 270 -20.30 27.93 -4.85
CA ASP A 270 -20.06 26.54 -4.52
C ASP A 270 -19.27 26.38 -3.23
N TYR A 271 -19.39 25.19 -2.63
CA TYR A 271 -18.61 24.77 -1.47
C TYR A 271 -17.75 23.56 -1.82
N ASN A 272 -16.47 23.60 -1.45
CA ASN A 272 -15.53 22.50 -1.61
C ASN A 272 -15.17 21.91 -0.25
N CYS A 273 -15.44 20.63 -0.07
CA CYS A 273 -15.27 19.94 1.19
C CYS A 273 -13.96 19.12 1.20
N TYR A 274 -13.09 19.40 2.16
CA TYR A 274 -11.81 18.74 2.36
C TYR A 274 -11.75 17.97 3.67
N ILE A 275 -10.94 16.91 3.69
CA ILE A 275 -10.25 16.53 4.92
C ILE A 275 -9.11 17.53 5.10
N ALA A 276 -9.04 18.20 6.25
CA ALA A 276 -8.17 19.38 6.47
C ALA A 276 -6.69 19.17 6.09
N ARG A 277 -6.16 17.96 6.29
CA ARG A 277 -4.78 17.60 5.92
C ARG A 277 -4.47 17.80 4.43
N TYR A 278 -5.44 17.53 3.54
CA TYR A 278 -5.22 17.67 2.10
C TYR A 278 -5.23 19.14 1.66
N LEU A 279 -6.09 19.95 2.28
CA LEU A 279 -6.06 21.40 2.07
C LEU A 279 -4.73 22.01 2.53
N ALA A 280 -4.28 21.61 3.74
CA ALA A 280 -2.99 22.06 4.27
C ALA A 280 -1.82 21.65 3.37
N ALA A 281 -1.85 20.40 2.86
CA ALA A 281 -0.84 19.91 1.95
C ALA A 281 -0.80 20.68 0.62
N GLU A 282 -1.96 20.95 -0.01
CA GLU A 282 -2.02 21.75 -1.24
C GLU A 282 -1.49 23.18 -1.02
N ASN A 283 -1.86 23.81 0.11
CA ASN A 283 -1.39 25.16 0.44
C ASN A 283 0.13 25.18 0.65
N TYR A 284 0.64 24.20 1.39
CA TYR A 284 2.09 24.10 1.67
C TYR A 284 2.89 23.85 0.39
N VAL A 285 2.44 22.87 -0.43
CA VAL A 285 3.10 22.52 -1.70
C VAL A 285 3.13 23.74 -2.64
N ALA A 286 2.01 24.44 -2.79
CA ALA A 286 1.96 25.65 -3.61
C ALA A 286 2.92 26.72 -3.10
N GLY A 287 2.87 27.06 -1.81
CA GLY A 287 3.72 28.07 -1.21
C GLY A 287 5.21 27.75 -1.32
N LYS A 288 5.59 26.49 -1.03
CA LYS A 288 7.00 26.05 -1.07
C LYS A 288 7.56 25.98 -2.49
N LEU A 289 6.78 25.52 -3.45
CA LEU A 289 7.20 25.53 -4.86
C LEU A 289 7.46 26.94 -5.37
N ILE A 290 6.60 27.91 -5.02
CA ILE A 290 6.80 29.33 -5.38
C ILE A 290 8.01 29.92 -4.64
N GLU A 291 8.22 29.57 -3.37
CA GLU A 291 9.41 29.98 -2.61
C GLU A 291 10.69 29.51 -3.31
N LEU A 292 10.79 28.19 -3.59
CA LEU A 292 11.96 27.62 -4.25
C LEU A 292 12.16 28.20 -5.66
N ASN A 293 11.08 28.38 -6.42
CA ASN A 293 11.17 28.93 -7.77
C ASN A 293 11.76 30.34 -7.81
N ASN A 294 11.47 31.15 -6.78
CA ASN A 294 11.92 32.51 -6.66
C ASN A 294 13.25 32.70 -5.89
N SER A 295 13.84 31.60 -5.40
CA SER A 295 15.08 31.63 -4.60
C SER A 295 16.35 31.83 -5.44
N PHE A 296 16.26 31.76 -6.76
CA PHE A 296 17.40 31.87 -7.65
C PHE A 296 17.20 33.05 -8.62
N ASP A 297 18.12 33.99 -8.56
CA ASP A 297 18.17 35.19 -9.43
C ASP A 297 19.42 35.16 -10.34
N GLU A 298 20.09 34.00 -10.41
CA GLU A 298 21.30 33.79 -11.19
C GLU A 298 20.97 33.38 -12.61
N ASN A 299 21.73 33.88 -13.57
CA ASN A 299 21.60 33.49 -14.98
C ASN A 299 22.99 33.08 -15.51
N PHE A 300 23.24 31.77 -15.43
CA PHE A 300 24.49 31.18 -15.91
C PHE A 300 24.47 31.03 -17.42
N ASP A 301 25.54 31.54 -18.10
CA ASP A 301 25.81 31.15 -19.47
C ASP A 301 26.50 29.76 -19.47
N ILE A 302 25.75 28.75 -19.87
CA ILE A 302 26.20 27.33 -19.86
C ILE A 302 26.38 26.75 -21.25
N ASP A 303 26.32 27.56 -22.32
CA ASP A 303 26.39 27.07 -23.69
C ASP A 303 27.72 26.34 -23.97
N GLU A 304 28.82 26.82 -23.39
CA GLU A 304 30.12 26.13 -23.49
C GLU A 304 30.15 24.82 -22.70
N LYS A 305 29.57 24.79 -21.49
CA LYS A 305 29.47 23.56 -20.68
C LYS A 305 28.63 22.49 -21.39
N ILE A 306 27.49 22.86 -21.99
CA ILE A 306 26.67 21.95 -22.79
C ILE A 306 27.51 21.35 -23.95
N LYS A 307 28.19 22.19 -24.74
CA LYS A 307 29.02 21.73 -25.86
C LYS A 307 30.16 20.79 -25.40
N ASN A 308 30.78 21.04 -24.27
CA ASN A 308 31.83 20.23 -23.73
C ASN A 308 31.27 18.85 -23.24
N THR A 309 30.11 18.85 -22.59
CA THR A 309 29.45 17.62 -22.15
C THR A 309 28.94 16.79 -23.33
N GLU A 310 28.40 17.42 -24.39
CA GLU A 310 28.03 16.73 -25.64
C GLU A 310 29.22 16.03 -26.28
N LYS A 311 30.36 16.72 -26.38
CA LYS A 311 31.61 16.14 -26.91
C LYS A 311 32.11 14.97 -26.02
N PHE A 312 32.12 15.17 -24.70
CA PHE A 312 32.54 14.15 -23.75
C PHE A 312 31.70 12.87 -23.83
N ARG A 313 30.38 13.02 -23.96
CA ARG A 313 29.44 11.90 -24.06
C ARG A 313 29.23 11.38 -25.48
N ASN A 314 29.83 12.04 -26.48
CA ASN A 314 29.61 11.73 -27.91
C ASN A 314 28.12 11.72 -28.29
N ILE A 315 27.37 12.74 -27.89
CA ILE A 315 25.95 12.92 -28.14
C ILE A 315 25.70 14.33 -28.72
N GLU A 316 24.57 14.50 -29.37
CA GLU A 316 24.07 15.80 -29.80
C GLU A 316 22.64 15.99 -29.24
N LEU A 317 22.45 17.05 -28.45
CA LEU A 317 21.15 17.40 -27.90
C LEU A 317 20.31 18.12 -28.96
N SER A 318 19.02 17.82 -29.00
CA SER A 318 18.06 18.60 -29.77
C SER A 318 17.93 20.04 -29.19
N LYS A 319 17.33 20.92 -29.97
CA LYS A 319 17.07 22.30 -29.51
C LYS A 319 16.24 22.32 -28.23
N THR A 320 15.23 21.46 -28.17
CA THR A 320 14.33 21.36 -27.01
C THR A 320 15.06 20.80 -25.78
N GLN A 321 15.93 19.82 -25.96
CA GLN A 321 16.76 19.27 -24.85
C GLN A 321 17.79 20.28 -24.36
N ARG A 322 18.46 21.02 -25.25
CA ARG A 322 19.39 22.11 -24.86
C ARG A 322 18.67 23.18 -24.06
N ARG A 323 17.45 23.56 -24.48
CA ARG A 323 16.61 24.48 -23.73
C ARG A 323 16.28 23.94 -22.36
N ALA A 324 15.84 22.66 -22.27
CA ALA A 324 15.54 22.02 -20.99
C ALA A 324 16.73 22.04 -20.03
N VAL A 325 17.94 21.75 -20.49
CA VAL A 325 19.16 21.80 -19.68
C VAL A 325 19.44 23.23 -19.23
N LYS A 326 19.34 24.21 -20.13
CA LYS A 326 19.62 25.63 -19.83
C LYS A 326 18.65 26.21 -18.80
N ASP A 327 17.36 25.96 -19.00
CA ASP A 327 16.31 26.44 -18.12
C ASP A 327 16.36 25.75 -16.75
N ALA A 328 16.61 24.45 -16.70
CA ALA A 328 16.73 23.70 -15.44
C ALA A 328 17.87 24.18 -14.54
N ILE A 329 18.98 24.67 -15.13
CA ILE A 329 20.11 25.18 -14.34
C ILE A 329 19.82 26.60 -13.80
N ASN A 330 19.02 27.37 -14.52
CA ASN A 330 18.76 28.80 -14.19
C ASN A 330 17.48 28.98 -13.36
N LYS A 331 16.68 27.93 -13.14
CA LYS A 331 15.43 28.04 -12.37
C LYS A 331 15.52 27.31 -11.05
N GLY A 332 14.80 27.82 -10.06
CA GLY A 332 14.69 27.16 -8.76
C GLY A 332 13.85 25.88 -8.79
N VAL A 333 12.74 25.91 -9.55
CA VAL A 333 11.92 24.73 -9.85
C VAL A 333 11.74 24.62 -11.36
N PHE A 334 11.97 23.41 -11.90
CA PHE A 334 11.82 23.17 -13.34
C PHE A 334 11.22 21.80 -13.62
N VAL A 335 10.33 21.70 -14.62
CA VAL A 335 9.68 20.45 -15.00
C VAL A 335 10.11 19.98 -16.38
N ILE A 336 10.60 18.75 -16.48
CA ILE A 336 10.89 18.05 -17.74
C ILE A 336 9.86 16.96 -17.93
N THR A 337 9.00 17.11 -18.93
CA THR A 337 8.01 16.08 -19.28
C THR A 337 8.24 15.55 -20.69
N GLY A 338 7.69 14.36 -21.00
CA GLY A 338 7.77 13.77 -22.33
C GLY A 338 7.49 12.28 -22.32
N GLY A 339 7.09 11.73 -23.46
CA GLY A 339 6.79 10.33 -23.66
C GLY A 339 8.03 9.41 -23.72
N PRO A 340 7.85 8.13 -24.05
CA PRO A 340 8.95 7.20 -24.28
C PRO A 340 9.76 7.62 -25.52
N GLY A 341 11.08 7.38 -25.47
CA GLY A 341 11.98 7.65 -26.59
C GLY A 341 12.29 9.13 -26.86
N THR A 342 11.80 10.07 -26.05
CA THR A 342 12.04 11.51 -26.21
C THR A 342 13.36 12.01 -25.59
N GLY A 343 14.16 11.10 -25.01
CA GLY A 343 15.48 11.41 -24.48
C GLY A 343 15.49 12.10 -23.12
N LYS A 344 14.46 11.92 -22.27
CA LYS A 344 14.46 12.40 -20.88
C LYS A 344 15.73 11.98 -20.13
N THR A 345 16.09 10.70 -20.20
CA THR A 345 17.29 10.14 -19.53
C THR A 345 18.58 10.78 -20.06
N THR A 346 18.69 11.01 -21.37
CA THR A 346 19.85 11.67 -21.96
C THR A 346 19.98 13.12 -21.46
N THR A 347 18.87 13.86 -21.45
CA THR A 347 18.80 15.22 -20.91
C THR A 347 19.20 15.25 -19.44
N LEU A 348 18.71 14.29 -18.66
CA LEU A 348 19.03 14.16 -17.23
C LEU A 348 20.54 13.89 -17.00
N LYS A 349 21.15 12.99 -17.77
CA LYS A 349 22.59 12.72 -17.67
C LYS A 349 23.44 13.97 -17.92
N VAL A 350 23.10 14.71 -18.98
CA VAL A 350 23.82 15.97 -19.29
C VAL A 350 23.64 17.00 -18.19
N LEU A 351 22.44 17.10 -17.64
CA LEU A 351 22.11 18.01 -16.54
C LEU A 351 22.94 17.69 -15.28
N ILE A 352 23.01 16.41 -14.92
CA ILE A 352 23.82 15.93 -13.79
C ILE A 352 25.30 16.28 -14.00
N ASP A 353 25.88 15.96 -15.15
CA ASP A 353 27.28 16.26 -15.43
C ASP A 353 27.60 17.75 -15.34
N ILE A 354 26.67 18.60 -15.80
CA ILE A 354 26.86 20.05 -15.74
C ILE A 354 26.81 20.53 -14.30
N PHE A 355 25.84 20.08 -13.49
CA PHE A 355 25.80 20.44 -12.07
C PHE A 355 27.03 19.97 -11.32
N GLU A 356 27.51 18.74 -11.57
CA GLU A 356 28.77 18.24 -10.99
C GLU A 356 29.96 19.11 -11.42
N SER A 357 30.00 19.55 -12.68
CA SER A 357 31.04 20.48 -13.17
C SER A 357 30.99 21.87 -12.54
N MET A 358 29.91 22.15 -11.81
CA MET A 358 29.70 23.38 -11.02
C MET A 358 29.89 23.15 -9.53
N ASP A 359 30.45 22.00 -9.14
CA ASP A 359 30.65 21.58 -7.75
C ASP A 359 29.34 21.59 -6.91
N LYS A 360 28.21 21.20 -7.55
CA LYS A 360 26.89 21.14 -6.89
C LYS A 360 26.62 19.76 -6.33
N GLU A 361 26.19 19.69 -5.09
CA GLU A 361 25.73 18.44 -4.48
C GLU A 361 24.34 18.07 -5.00
N ILE A 362 24.23 16.85 -5.60
CA ILE A 362 23.02 16.37 -6.25
C ILE A 362 22.48 15.16 -5.50
N LYS A 363 21.20 15.19 -5.18
CA LYS A 363 20.45 14.00 -4.73
C LYS A 363 19.47 13.57 -5.81
N LEU A 364 19.42 12.26 -6.05
CA LEU A 364 18.50 11.65 -7.02
C LEU A 364 17.46 10.83 -6.29
N ALA A 365 16.18 11.05 -6.62
CA ALA A 365 15.09 10.34 -5.98
C ALA A 365 14.00 9.90 -6.96
N ALA A 366 13.26 8.87 -6.59
CA ALA A 366 12.08 8.39 -7.31
C ALA A 366 11.02 7.85 -6.31
N PRO A 367 9.73 7.78 -6.69
CA PRO A 367 8.68 7.33 -5.78
C PRO A 367 8.73 5.83 -5.47
N THR A 368 9.37 5.01 -6.31
CA THR A 368 9.44 3.54 -6.14
C THR A 368 10.87 3.02 -6.18
N GLY A 369 11.12 1.86 -5.52
CA GLY A 369 12.44 1.22 -5.50
C GLY A 369 12.95 0.89 -6.90
N ARG A 370 12.07 0.45 -7.80
CA ARG A 370 12.42 0.14 -9.19
C ARG A 370 12.80 1.37 -10.00
N ALA A 371 12.03 2.44 -9.87
CA ALA A 371 12.36 3.70 -10.54
C ALA A 371 13.70 4.24 -10.03
N ALA A 372 13.97 4.18 -8.73
CA ALA A 372 15.25 4.58 -8.15
C ALA A 372 16.41 3.70 -8.66
N LYS A 373 16.23 2.36 -8.69
CA LYS A 373 17.23 1.44 -9.24
C LYS A 373 17.52 1.73 -10.71
N ARG A 374 16.47 1.91 -11.53
CA ARG A 374 16.60 2.28 -12.94
C ARG A 374 17.34 3.61 -13.12
N MET A 375 17.02 4.60 -12.30
CA MET A 375 17.68 5.90 -12.31
C MET A 375 19.19 5.75 -12.00
N LYS A 376 19.54 4.92 -10.99
CA LYS A 376 20.94 4.58 -10.66
C LYS A 376 21.65 3.90 -11.82
N GLU A 377 21.04 2.87 -12.43
CA GLU A 377 21.62 2.15 -13.57
C GLU A 377 21.84 3.07 -14.79
N GLN A 378 20.89 3.94 -15.05
CA GLN A 378 20.96 4.85 -16.18
C GLN A 378 21.94 6.00 -15.97
N THR A 379 22.01 6.58 -14.78
CA THR A 379 22.86 7.75 -14.50
C THR A 379 24.26 7.37 -14.03
N GLY A 380 24.43 6.17 -13.47
CA GLY A 380 25.65 5.77 -12.78
C GLY A 380 25.85 6.43 -11.41
N ARG A 381 24.81 7.09 -10.88
CA ARG A 381 24.82 7.78 -9.58
C ARG A 381 23.84 7.12 -8.62
N ASP A 382 24.12 7.26 -7.31
CA ASP A 382 23.20 6.74 -6.32
C ASP A 382 21.85 7.46 -6.38
N ALA A 383 20.78 6.68 -6.42
CA ALA A 383 19.41 7.16 -6.43
C ALA A 383 18.60 6.38 -5.40
N PHE A 384 17.71 7.06 -4.69
CA PHE A 384 16.96 6.53 -3.57
C PHE A 384 15.45 6.64 -3.80
N THR A 385 14.67 5.83 -3.10
CA THR A 385 13.24 6.13 -3.00
C THR A 385 13.06 7.39 -2.15
N ILE A 386 12.01 8.18 -2.44
CA ILE A 386 11.68 9.35 -1.61
C ILE A 386 11.62 8.94 -0.14
N HIS A 387 10.94 7.84 0.18
CA HIS A 387 10.82 7.33 1.55
C HIS A 387 12.18 7.02 2.20
N LYS A 388 13.11 6.39 1.46
CA LYS A 388 14.45 6.09 1.96
C LYS A 388 15.30 7.34 2.10
N LEU A 389 15.18 8.28 1.15
CA LEU A 389 15.91 9.55 1.18
C LEU A 389 15.53 10.40 2.40
N LEU A 390 14.25 10.33 2.80
CA LEU A 390 13.68 11.09 3.93
C LEU A 390 13.69 10.30 5.25
N GLU A 391 14.27 9.11 5.28
CA GLU A 391 14.32 8.22 6.44
C GLU A 391 12.95 8.01 7.12
N ILE A 392 11.87 8.04 6.33
CA ILE A 392 10.50 7.86 6.82
C ILE A 392 10.37 6.46 7.41
N GLY A 393 10.27 6.38 8.74
CA GLY A 393 10.20 5.14 9.51
C GLY A 393 8.86 4.41 9.41
N PHE A 394 8.75 3.31 10.17
CA PHE A 394 7.55 2.47 10.26
C PHE A 394 6.35 3.28 10.78
N GLY A 395 5.23 3.18 10.07
CA GLY A 395 3.98 3.89 10.43
C GLY A 395 3.72 5.17 9.65
N GLY A 396 4.66 5.61 8.81
CA GLY A 396 4.46 6.81 7.99
C GLY A 396 4.33 8.07 8.83
N ASP A 397 5.13 8.18 9.89
CA ASP A 397 5.21 9.43 10.64
C ASP A 397 5.92 10.49 9.79
N PHE A 398 5.11 11.24 9.05
CA PHE A 398 5.54 12.35 8.20
C PHE A 398 5.82 13.64 9.01
N ALA A 399 5.78 13.57 10.35
CA ALA A 399 5.87 14.74 11.20
C ALA A 399 7.33 15.17 11.49
N ASN A 400 8.28 14.23 11.44
CA ASN A 400 9.68 14.48 11.76
C ASN A 400 10.56 14.01 10.60
N VAL A 401 10.68 14.83 9.56
CA VAL A 401 11.56 14.56 8.42
C VAL A 401 12.84 15.38 8.62
N GLU A 402 13.99 14.72 8.47
CA GLU A 402 15.27 15.43 8.52
C GLU A 402 15.49 16.28 7.27
N GLU A 403 16.22 17.38 7.44
CA GLU A 403 16.57 18.27 6.35
C GLU A 403 17.55 17.60 5.39
N LEU A 404 17.28 17.77 4.08
CA LEU A 404 18.14 17.28 3.02
C LEU A 404 19.19 18.34 2.67
N GLU A 405 20.43 18.06 3.03
CA GLU A 405 21.55 18.86 2.58
C GLU A 405 21.87 18.54 1.11
N CYS A 406 21.46 19.39 0.19
CA CYS A 406 21.84 19.32 -1.23
C CYS A 406 21.57 20.63 -1.97
N ASP A 407 22.38 20.92 -3.01
CA ASP A 407 22.16 22.06 -3.90
C ASP A 407 21.04 21.79 -4.91
N VAL A 408 20.91 20.52 -5.33
CA VAL A 408 19.98 20.10 -6.38
C VAL A 408 19.32 18.78 -6.03
N LEU A 409 18.00 18.75 -6.02
CA LEU A 409 17.22 17.54 -5.94
C LEU A 409 16.55 17.25 -7.28
N ILE A 410 16.82 16.08 -7.83
CA ILE A 410 16.18 15.59 -9.05
C ILE A 410 15.24 14.47 -8.71
N LEU A 411 13.96 14.64 -9.05
CA LEU A 411 12.89 13.67 -8.79
C LEU A 411 12.37 13.13 -10.11
N ASP A 412 12.53 11.82 -10.34
CA ASP A 412 12.00 11.15 -11.53
C ASP A 412 10.66 10.45 -11.23
N GLU A 413 9.91 10.11 -12.28
CA GLU A 413 8.57 9.48 -12.23
C GLU A 413 7.57 10.28 -11.36
N VAL A 414 7.58 11.62 -11.46
CA VAL A 414 6.74 12.52 -10.64
C VAL A 414 5.24 12.29 -10.85
N SER A 415 4.83 11.72 -11.99
CA SER A 415 3.43 11.31 -12.22
C SER A 415 2.86 10.40 -11.13
N MET A 416 3.72 9.66 -10.41
CA MET A 416 3.34 8.76 -9.32
C MET A 416 3.30 9.43 -7.95
N VAL A 417 3.73 10.68 -7.82
CA VAL A 417 3.82 11.41 -6.54
C VAL A 417 2.48 12.05 -6.22
N ASP A 418 1.89 11.69 -5.08
CA ASP A 418 0.67 12.30 -4.58
C ASP A 418 0.96 13.57 -3.76
N ILE A 419 -0.09 14.30 -3.37
CA ILE A 419 0.06 15.58 -2.69
C ILE A 419 0.74 15.47 -1.33
N LEU A 420 0.52 14.38 -0.58
CA LEU A 420 1.10 14.18 0.75
C LEU A 420 2.58 13.81 0.66
N LEU A 421 2.94 12.98 -0.32
CA LEU A 421 4.34 12.62 -0.54
C LEU A 421 5.13 13.83 -1.05
N MET A 422 4.53 14.68 -1.90
CA MET A 422 5.14 15.94 -2.34
C MET A 422 5.28 16.91 -1.15
N GLU A 423 4.26 17.06 -0.31
CA GLU A 423 4.34 17.89 0.89
C GLU A 423 5.51 17.45 1.78
N THR A 424 5.63 16.13 2.01
CA THR A 424 6.67 15.57 2.87
C THR A 424 8.07 15.82 2.30
N LEU A 425 8.23 15.61 0.99
CA LEU A 425 9.49 15.91 0.30
C LEU A 425 9.86 17.38 0.40
N LEU A 426 8.91 18.27 0.17
CA LEU A 426 9.16 19.71 0.22
C LEU A 426 9.44 20.23 1.64
N LYS A 427 8.98 19.53 2.68
CA LYS A 427 9.33 19.86 4.08
C LYS A 427 10.78 19.55 4.43
N SER A 428 11.42 18.62 3.71
CA SER A 428 12.82 18.27 3.92
C SER A 428 13.78 19.16 3.12
N ILE A 429 13.28 20.00 2.21
CA ILE A 429 14.11 20.85 1.34
C ILE A 429 14.17 22.27 1.90
N GLU A 430 15.39 22.72 2.18
CA GLU A 430 15.62 24.13 2.49
C GLU A 430 15.82 24.98 1.22
N SER A 431 15.60 26.27 1.36
CA SER A 431 15.94 27.26 0.33
C SER A 431 17.35 27.80 0.62
N PRO A 432 18.25 27.91 -0.40
CA PRO A 432 18.01 27.69 -1.82
C PRO A 432 18.44 26.29 -2.31
N THR A 433 17.49 25.41 -2.61
CA THR A 433 17.75 24.14 -3.30
C THR A 433 17.01 24.14 -4.63
N ARG A 434 17.66 23.72 -5.72
CA ARG A 434 16.99 23.54 -7.02
C ARG A 434 16.22 22.23 -7.05
N LEU A 435 14.98 22.29 -7.50
CA LEU A 435 14.12 21.13 -7.64
C LEU A 435 13.81 20.85 -9.12
N ILE A 436 14.32 19.74 -9.63
CA ILE A 436 14.07 19.29 -11.00
C ILE A 436 13.09 18.13 -10.97
N LEU A 437 11.92 18.33 -11.57
CA LEU A 437 10.85 17.35 -11.64
C LEU A 437 10.82 16.70 -13.02
N VAL A 438 10.98 15.38 -13.08
CA VAL A 438 10.97 14.62 -14.34
C VAL A 438 9.80 13.63 -14.33
N GLY A 439 9.05 13.58 -15.43
CA GLY A 439 7.91 12.65 -15.50
C GLY A 439 7.25 12.61 -16.86
N ASP A 440 6.20 11.80 -16.95
CA ASP A 440 5.38 11.69 -18.15
C ASP A 440 3.93 12.01 -17.78
N LYS A 441 3.44 13.15 -18.27
CA LYS A 441 2.08 13.66 -17.97
C LYS A 441 0.96 12.78 -18.51
N ASP A 442 1.26 11.92 -19.48
CA ASP A 442 0.29 11.08 -20.19
C ASP A 442 0.17 9.68 -19.57
N GLN A 443 1.06 9.33 -18.64
CA GLN A 443 0.94 8.12 -17.85
C GLN A 443 -0.19 8.20 -16.81
N LEU A 444 -0.43 7.08 -16.14
CA LEU A 444 -1.38 7.04 -15.03
C LEU A 444 -0.93 7.98 -13.90
N PRO A 445 -1.86 8.74 -13.30
CA PRO A 445 -1.56 9.57 -12.16
C PRO A 445 -1.24 8.73 -10.91
N SER A 446 -0.81 9.40 -9.82
CA SER A 446 -0.56 8.80 -8.51
C SER A 446 -1.75 7.98 -8.01
N VAL A 447 -1.51 6.97 -7.17
CA VAL A 447 -2.59 6.22 -6.52
C VAL A 447 -3.27 7.08 -5.45
N GLY A 448 -2.48 7.88 -4.71
CA GLY A 448 -2.97 8.79 -3.68
C GLY A 448 -3.63 10.06 -4.22
N PRO A 449 -4.17 10.90 -3.32
CA PRO A 449 -4.88 12.13 -3.67
C PRO A 449 -4.01 13.20 -4.32
N GLY A 450 -4.62 13.98 -5.22
CA GLY A 450 -3.98 15.03 -5.98
C GLY A 450 -3.50 14.57 -7.36
N ASN A 451 -3.10 15.52 -8.17
CA ASN A 451 -2.55 15.31 -9.52
C ASN A 451 -1.36 16.23 -9.73
N VAL A 452 -0.37 16.11 -8.84
CA VAL A 452 0.70 17.12 -8.64
C VAL A 452 1.37 17.53 -9.95
N LEU A 453 1.83 16.57 -10.77
CA LEU A 453 2.51 16.90 -12.02
C LEU A 453 1.59 17.66 -13.00
N ALA A 454 0.36 17.19 -13.18
CA ALA A 454 -0.58 17.86 -14.10
C ALA A 454 -0.96 19.25 -13.57
N ASP A 455 -1.26 19.37 -12.28
CA ASP A 455 -1.63 20.66 -11.66
C ASP A 455 -0.49 21.70 -11.79
N ILE A 456 0.78 21.28 -11.60
CA ILE A 456 1.95 22.14 -11.81
C ILE A 456 2.02 22.59 -13.27
N LEU A 457 1.89 21.67 -14.22
CA LEU A 457 1.95 21.98 -15.66
C LEU A 457 0.80 22.88 -16.11
N GLU A 458 -0.42 22.59 -15.64
CA GLU A 458 -1.63 23.36 -15.97
C GLU A 458 -1.63 24.76 -15.33
N SER A 459 -0.94 24.95 -14.21
CA SER A 459 -0.81 26.26 -13.57
C SER A 459 -0.11 27.28 -14.46
N GLY A 460 0.85 26.84 -15.27
CA GLY A 460 1.70 27.69 -16.10
C GLY A 460 2.66 28.61 -15.32
N VAL A 461 2.73 28.45 -13.99
CA VAL A 461 3.57 29.27 -13.09
C VAL A 461 5.00 28.75 -13.02
N ILE A 462 5.14 27.43 -12.92
CA ILE A 462 6.43 26.75 -12.92
C ILE A 462 6.85 26.47 -14.36
N GLU A 463 8.06 26.87 -14.71
CA GLU A 463 8.57 26.70 -16.06
C GLU A 463 8.78 25.22 -16.39
N SER A 464 8.40 24.81 -17.60
CA SER A 464 8.44 23.42 -18.02
C SER A 464 8.81 23.27 -19.49
N VAL A 465 9.39 22.12 -19.82
CA VAL A 465 9.64 21.71 -21.20
C VAL A 465 9.03 20.35 -21.46
N ASN A 466 8.26 20.25 -22.55
CA ASN A 466 7.75 18.99 -23.07
C ASN A 466 8.67 18.50 -24.19
N LEU A 467 9.35 17.38 -23.97
CA LEU A 467 10.19 16.74 -24.96
C LEU A 467 9.31 15.89 -25.91
N GLU A 468 9.17 16.34 -27.15
CA GLU A 468 8.31 15.69 -28.14
C GLU A 468 9.10 14.99 -29.26
N GLU A 469 10.35 15.39 -29.47
CA GLU A 469 11.19 14.84 -30.52
C GLU A 469 11.57 13.39 -30.23
N ILE A 470 11.27 12.47 -31.16
CA ILE A 470 11.63 11.05 -31.08
C ILE A 470 13.03 10.91 -31.70
N PHE A 471 13.97 10.31 -30.96
CA PHE A 471 15.33 10.14 -31.48
C PHE A 471 15.45 8.97 -32.44
N ARG A 472 16.42 9.08 -33.37
CA ARG A 472 16.67 8.12 -34.46
C ARG A 472 16.67 6.63 -34.03
N GLN A 473 17.27 6.30 -32.89
CA GLN A 473 17.25 4.94 -32.35
C GLN A 473 15.86 4.48 -31.92
N SER A 474 14.98 5.42 -31.56
CA SER A 474 13.59 5.16 -31.16
C SER A 474 12.62 5.29 -32.34
N GLU A 475 13.03 5.86 -33.47
CA GLU A 475 12.20 5.98 -34.67
C GLU A 475 11.88 4.64 -35.33
N GLU A 476 12.71 3.62 -35.14
CA GLU A 476 12.47 2.27 -35.67
C GLU A 476 11.51 1.48 -34.78
N SER A 477 11.37 1.84 -33.48
CA SER A 477 10.47 1.16 -32.55
C SER A 477 9.00 1.50 -32.80
N MET A 478 8.22 0.48 -33.07
CA MET A 478 6.78 0.59 -33.18
C MET A 478 6.11 0.78 -31.83
N ILE A 479 6.73 0.36 -30.71
CA ILE A 479 6.27 0.66 -29.36
C ILE A 479 6.20 2.17 -29.16
N VAL A 480 7.28 2.88 -29.46
CA VAL A 480 7.37 4.33 -29.30
C VAL A 480 6.37 5.05 -30.24
N LYS A 481 6.35 4.68 -31.53
CA LYS A 481 5.39 5.24 -32.52
C LYS A 481 3.95 5.05 -32.08
N ASN A 482 3.60 3.82 -31.69
CA ASN A 482 2.24 3.49 -31.27
C ASN A 482 1.87 4.15 -29.94
N ALA A 483 2.82 4.34 -29.01
CA ALA A 483 2.58 5.13 -27.80
C ALA A 483 2.15 6.56 -28.15
N HIS A 484 2.85 7.22 -29.09
CA HIS A 484 2.50 8.57 -29.54
C HIS A 484 1.16 8.62 -30.30
N LEU A 485 0.89 7.63 -31.19
CA LEU A 485 -0.41 7.52 -31.88
C LEU A 485 -1.56 7.36 -30.87
N ILE A 486 -1.43 6.42 -29.95
CA ILE A 486 -2.42 6.17 -28.90
C ILE A 486 -2.65 7.41 -28.06
N ASN A 487 -1.60 8.12 -27.69
CA ASN A 487 -1.71 9.36 -26.89
C ASN A 487 -2.50 10.44 -27.64
N LYS A 488 -2.34 10.54 -28.96
CA LYS A 488 -3.13 11.41 -29.81
C LYS A 488 -4.57 10.94 -30.06
N GLY A 489 -4.92 9.71 -29.65
CA GLY A 489 -6.23 9.09 -29.90
C GLY A 489 -6.31 8.43 -31.26
N GLU A 490 -5.18 8.17 -31.90
CA GLU A 490 -5.07 7.53 -33.21
C GLU A 490 -4.85 6.03 -33.08
N ALA A 491 -5.29 5.28 -34.08
CA ALA A 491 -5.14 3.82 -34.09
C ALA A 491 -3.66 3.41 -34.22
N PRO A 492 -3.20 2.42 -33.45
CA PRO A 492 -1.84 1.93 -33.54
C PRO A 492 -1.59 1.12 -34.79
N ILE A 493 -0.36 1.10 -35.25
CA ILE A 493 0.12 0.25 -36.35
C ILE A 493 0.41 -1.13 -35.78
N LEU A 494 -0.40 -2.13 -36.14
CA LEU A 494 -0.34 -3.48 -35.59
C LEU A 494 0.52 -4.41 -36.44
N ASN A 495 1.07 -5.45 -35.83
CA ASN A 495 1.82 -6.55 -36.45
C ASN A 495 3.02 -6.08 -37.31
N ARG A 496 3.74 -5.11 -36.75
CA ARG A 496 4.96 -4.58 -37.38
C ARG A 496 6.04 -4.34 -36.31
N GLY A 497 7.28 -4.71 -36.64
CA GLY A 497 8.45 -4.48 -35.76
C GLY A 497 8.33 -5.19 -34.41
N ASP A 498 8.21 -4.41 -33.36
CA ASP A 498 8.16 -4.82 -31.97
C ASP A 498 6.74 -4.73 -31.35
N PHE A 499 5.68 -4.54 -32.17
CA PHE A 499 4.31 -4.34 -31.70
C PHE A 499 3.32 -5.26 -32.42
N PHE A 500 2.70 -6.19 -31.67
CA PHE A 500 1.88 -7.24 -32.22
C PHE A 500 0.49 -7.29 -31.58
N MET A 501 -0.49 -7.78 -32.33
CA MET A 501 -1.81 -8.10 -31.82
C MET A 501 -2.29 -9.45 -32.32
N ILE A 502 -2.70 -10.31 -31.42
CA ILE A 502 -3.36 -11.58 -31.68
C ILE A 502 -4.86 -11.40 -31.41
N SER A 503 -5.67 -11.42 -32.46
CA SER A 503 -7.11 -11.28 -32.34
C SER A 503 -7.75 -12.59 -31.89
N GLU A 504 -8.34 -12.61 -30.71
CA GLU A 504 -9.09 -13.75 -30.17
C GLU A 504 -10.27 -13.23 -29.32
N ARG A 505 -11.48 -13.68 -29.65
CA ARG A 505 -12.69 -13.27 -28.92
C ARG A 505 -13.04 -14.14 -27.73
N GLY A 506 -12.61 -15.39 -27.74
CA GLY A 506 -12.87 -16.36 -26.70
C GLY A 506 -11.92 -16.15 -25.50
N GLU A 507 -12.46 -15.77 -24.34
CA GLU A 507 -11.64 -15.49 -23.14
C GLU A 507 -10.78 -16.69 -22.72
N THR A 508 -11.33 -17.92 -22.70
CA THR A 508 -10.58 -19.13 -22.34
C THR A 508 -9.47 -19.43 -23.34
N LYS A 509 -9.75 -19.27 -24.64
CA LYS A 509 -8.74 -19.50 -25.68
C LYS A 509 -7.67 -18.42 -25.66
N GLY A 510 -8.04 -17.18 -25.34
CA GLY A 510 -7.08 -16.09 -25.09
C GLY A 510 -6.14 -16.40 -23.93
N LEU A 511 -6.64 -16.99 -22.86
CA LEU A 511 -5.81 -17.43 -21.74
C LEU A 511 -4.79 -18.50 -22.18
N GLU A 512 -5.18 -19.50 -22.97
CA GLU A 512 -4.27 -20.53 -23.49
C GLU A 512 -3.20 -19.92 -24.42
N ILE A 513 -3.58 -18.95 -25.25
CA ILE A 513 -2.62 -18.20 -26.07
C ILE A 513 -1.60 -17.46 -25.20
N ILE A 514 -2.03 -16.78 -24.13
CA ILE A 514 -1.15 -16.07 -23.22
C ILE A 514 -0.16 -17.04 -22.56
N LYS A 515 -0.63 -18.21 -22.09
CA LYS A 515 0.22 -19.26 -21.49
C LYS A 515 1.30 -19.71 -22.47
N ASP A 516 0.94 -20.02 -23.71
CA ASP A 516 1.88 -20.44 -24.75
C ASP A 516 2.87 -19.31 -25.13
N LEU A 517 2.39 -18.07 -25.24
CA LEU A 517 3.25 -16.91 -25.48
C LEU A 517 4.34 -16.76 -24.42
N VAL A 518 3.97 -16.84 -23.14
CA VAL A 518 4.90 -16.64 -22.02
C VAL A 518 5.86 -17.81 -21.89
N LYS A 519 5.39 -19.07 -22.07
CA LYS A 519 6.22 -20.27 -21.90
C LYS A 519 7.22 -20.47 -23.06
N THR A 520 6.75 -20.30 -24.31
CA THR A 520 7.46 -20.86 -25.45
C THR A 520 7.72 -19.84 -26.56
N ARG A 521 6.65 -19.16 -27.05
CA ARG A 521 6.77 -18.39 -28.30
C ARG A 521 7.63 -17.13 -28.15
N LEU A 522 7.39 -16.32 -27.09
CA LEU A 522 8.11 -15.05 -26.92
C LEU A 522 9.55 -15.27 -26.45
N PRO A 523 9.83 -16.16 -25.48
CA PRO A 523 11.21 -16.51 -25.13
C PRO A 523 12.04 -16.93 -26.34
N ASN A 524 11.52 -17.83 -27.17
CA ASN A 524 12.23 -18.32 -28.35
C ASN A 524 12.38 -17.26 -29.44
N TYR A 525 11.33 -16.46 -29.71
CA TYR A 525 11.35 -15.48 -30.79
C TYR A 525 12.26 -14.28 -30.50
N PHE A 526 12.26 -13.78 -29.26
CA PHE A 526 13.05 -12.62 -28.86
C PHE A 526 14.37 -12.96 -28.19
N ASN A 527 14.69 -14.24 -28.04
CA ASN A 527 15.87 -14.74 -27.30
C ASN A 527 15.96 -14.09 -25.90
N VAL A 528 14.91 -14.26 -25.13
CA VAL A 528 14.78 -13.77 -23.74
C VAL A 528 14.36 -14.92 -22.81
N SER A 529 14.56 -14.75 -21.51
CA SER A 529 14.09 -15.72 -20.53
C SER A 529 12.57 -15.62 -20.34
N GLN A 530 11.93 -16.65 -19.79
CA GLN A 530 10.53 -16.56 -19.37
C GLN A 530 10.32 -15.47 -18.31
N ALA A 531 11.34 -15.19 -17.52
CA ALA A 531 11.32 -14.13 -16.51
C ALA A 531 11.27 -12.73 -17.13
N ASP A 532 11.72 -12.56 -18.37
CA ASP A 532 11.69 -11.29 -19.10
C ASP A 532 10.32 -10.98 -19.73
N VAL A 533 9.40 -11.97 -19.72
CA VAL A 533 8.03 -11.79 -20.25
C VAL A 533 7.08 -11.50 -19.10
N GLN A 534 6.48 -10.31 -19.10
CA GLN A 534 5.53 -9.88 -18.08
C GLN A 534 4.13 -9.73 -18.64
N VAL A 535 3.15 -10.34 -17.97
CA VAL A 535 1.73 -10.12 -18.30
C VAL A 535 1.20 -8.94 -17.50
N LEU A 536 0.66 -7.90 -18.18
CA LEU A 536 0.05 -6.72 -17.60
C LEU A 536 -1.44 -6.67 -17.90
N THR A 537 -2.28 -6.61 -16.88
CA THR A 537 -3.73 -6.60 -17.05
C THR A 537 -4.39 -5.41 -16.34
N PRO A 538 -5.51 -4.88 -16.87
CA PRO A 538 -6.26 -3.81 -16.20
C PRO A 538 -6.99 -4.28 -14.94
N THR A 539 -7.27 -5.58 -14.77
CA THR A 539 -8.19 -6.11 -13.76
C THR A 539 -7.54 -7.06 -12.77
N LYS A 540 -8.12 -7.17 -11.58
CA LYS A 540 -7.74 -8.19 -10.58
C LYS A 540 -8.54 -9.49 -10.75
N LYS A 541 -9.84 -9.37 -11.03
CA LYS A 541 -10.80 -10.48 -11.12
C LYS A 541 -11.17 -10.78 -12.58
N GLY A 542 -11.75 -11.96 -12.83
CA GLY A 542 -12.13 -12.44 -14.15
C GLY A 542 -11.07 -13.34 -14.78
N VAL A 543 -11.38 -13.89 -15.98
CA VAL A 543 -10.49 -14.85 -16.68
C VAL A 543 -9.10 -14.27 -16.92
N HIS A 544 -9.03 -12.99 -17.31
CA HIS A 544 -7.78 -12.27 -17.57
C HIS A 544 -7.40 -11.33 -16.42
N GLY A 545 -7.98 -11.50 -15.22
CA GLY A 545 -7.56 -10.79 -14.02
C GLY A 545 -6.29 -11.39 -13.39
N THR A 546 -5.55 -10.60 -12.63
CA THR A 546 -4.29 -11.05 -12.01
C THR A 546 -4.48 -12.29 -11.13
N GLU A 547 -5.61 -12.43 -10.44
CA GLU A 547 -5.88 -13.57 -9.57
C GLU A 547 -5.86 -14.88 -10.37
N ASN A 548 -6.62 -14.96 -11.46
CA ASN A 548 -6.71 -16.15 -12.29
C ASN A 548 -5.46 -16.34 -13.17
N LEU A 549 -4.93 -15.26 -13.76
CA LEU A 549 -3.73 -15.34 -14.58
C LEU A 549 -2.53 -15.87 -13.80
N ASN A 550 -2.34 -15.43 -12.56
CA ASN A 550 -1.23 -15.90 -11.74
C ASN A 550 -1.33 -17.41 -11.43
N LEU A 551 -2.52 -17.91 -11.12
CA LEU A 551 -2.74 -19.35 -10.90
C LEU A 551 -2.50 -20.14 -12.18
N ALA A 552 -3.09 -19.71 -13.29
CA ALA A 552 -2.97 -20.40 -14.59
C ALA A 552 -1.53 -20.40 -15.12
N LEU A 553 -0.80 -19.30 -14.92
CA LEU A 553 0.61 -19.20 -15.31
C LEU A 553 1.53 -19.97 -14.36
N GLN A 554 1.29 -19.94 -13.05
CA GLN A 554 2.02 -20.76 -12.09
C GLN A 554 1.95 -22.25 -12.45
N ASP A 555 0.73 -22.75 -12.70
CA ASP A 555 0.54 -24.17 -13.04
C ASP A 555 1.15 -24.55 -14.39
N HIS A 556 1.23 -23.59 -15.33
CA HIS A 556 1.78 -23.82 -16.66
C HIS A 556 3.31 -23.67 -16.74
N LEU A 557 3.89 -22.78 -15.95
CA LEU A 557 5.31 -22.41 -16.03
C LEU A 557 6.18 -23.06 -14.96
N ASN A 558 5.59 -23.40 -13.81
CA ASN A 558 6.33 -23.91 -12.66
C ASN A 558 5.87 -25.32 -12.28
N ASP A 559 6.65 -26.32 -12.71
CA ASP A 559 6.39 -27.74 -12.49
C ASP A 559 6.89 -28.24 -11.11
N SER A 560 7.42 -27.34 -10.25
CA SER A 560 7.97 -27.71 -8.94
C SER A 560 6.88 -28.36 -8.06
N GLN A 561 7.25 -29.48 -7.46
CA GLN A 561 6.44 -30.21 -6.48
C GLN A 561 6.68 -29.74 -5.05
N GLU A 562 7.68 -28.89 -4.87
CA GLU A 562 8.01 -28.29 -3.59
C GLU A 562 7.19 -27.01 -3.41
N PHE A 563 6.28 -27.00 -2.44
CA PHE A 563 5.43 -25.85 -2.17
C PHE A 563 5.00 -25.79 -0.70
N ILE A 564 4.57 -24.59 -0.29
CA ILE A 564 3.79 -24.38 0.93
C ILE A 564 2.45 -23.73 0.60
N GLU A 565 1.47 -23.95 1.48
CA GLU A 565 0.16 -23.33 1.37
C GLU A 565 -0.08 -22.45 2.60
N VAL A 566 -0.30 -21.15 2.39
CA VAL A 566 -0.52 -20.18 3.46
C VAL A 566 -1.69 -19.29 3.09
N LEU A 567 -2.66 -19.16 4.00
CA LEU A 567 -3.87 -18.34 3.79
C LEU A 567 -4.61 -18.63 2.47
N GLY A 568 -4.65 -19.93 2.07
CA GLY A 568 -5.27 -20.35 0.82
C GLY A 568 -4.49 -20.03 -0.45
N LYS A 569 -3.25 -19.53 -0.33
CA LYS A 569 -2.34 -19.29 -1.45
C LYS A 569 -1.26 -20.38 -1.48
N LYS A 570 -1.02 -20.91 -2.67
CA LYS A 570 0.05 -21.88 -2.92
C LYS A 570 1.27 -21.19 -3.47
N PHE A 571 2.43 -21.33 -2.79
CA PHE A 571 3.72 -20.84 -3.24
C PHE A 571 4.64 -22.01 -3.53
N LYS A 572 5.14 -22.13 -4.77
CA LYS A 572 6.07 -23.15 -5.23
C LYS A 572 7.50 -22.62 -5.25
N LEU A 573 8.48 -23.50 -5.09
CA LEU A 573 9.88 -23.18 -5.30
C LEU A 573 10.08 -22.66 -6.74
N GLY A 574 10.77 -21.53 -6.91
CA GLY A 574 10.96 -20.87 -8.20
C GLY A 574 9.83 -19.93 -8.61
N ASP A 575 8.74 -19.78 -7.83
CA ASP A 575 7.69 -18.83 -8.16
C ASP A 575 8.17 -17.39 -8.20
N ARG A 576 7.69 -16.64 -9.18
CA ARG A 576 7.82 -15.19 -9.21
C ARG A 576 6.85 -14.57 -8.22
N VAL A 577 7.37 -13.72 -7.36
CA VAL A 577 6.60 -13.06 -6.31
C VAL A 577 6.81 -11.56 -6.28
N LEU A 578 5.84 -10.86 -5.73
CA LEU A 578 5.81 -9.42 -5.56
C LEU A 578 5.56 -9.09 -4.09
N GLN A 579 6.35 -8.20 -3.51
CA GLN A 579 6.04 -7.57 -2.23
C GLN A 579 4.84 -6.63 -2.40
N THR A 580 3.85 -6.75 -1.53
CA THR A 580 2.58 -6.01 -1.66
C THR A 580 2.42 -4.83 -0.72
N LYS A 581 3.33 -4.71 0.25
CA LYS A 581 3.37 -3.65 1.28
C LYS A 581 4.83 -3.26 1.54
N ASN A 582 5.06 -2.05 2.02
CA ASN A 582 6.38 -1.71 2.57
C ASN A 582 6.57 -2.43 3.91
N ASN A 583 7.69 -3.10 4.09
CA ASN A 583 8.10 -3.70 5.36
C ASN A 583 9.56 -3.31 5.64
N TYR A 584 9.74 -2.38 6.57
CA TYR A 584 11.05 -1.82 6.93
C TYR A 584 11.82 -2.69 7.95
N GLU A 585 11.15 -3.68 8.55
CA GLU A 585 11.76 -4.57 9.56
C GLU A 585 12.38 -5.82 8.95
N LEU A 586 11.94 -6.20 7.73
CA LEU A 586 12.51 -7.34 7.04
C LEU A 586 13.98 -7.09 6.72
N GLU A 587 14.84 -7.93 7.27
CA GLU A 587 16.26 -7.89 6.97
C GLU A 587 16.52 -8.59 5.64
N SER A 588 17.25 -7.91 4.75
CA SER A 588 17.80 -8.48 3.52
C SER A 588 19.31 -8.68 3.69
N LYS A 589 19.78 -9.81 3.20
CA LYS A 589 21.22 -10.10 3.09
C LYS A 589 21.62 -9.95 1.63
N ILE A 590 22.73 -9.27 1.38
CA ILE A 590 23.37 -9.25 0.08
C ILE A 590 24.60 -10.14 0.19
N GLU A 591 24.59 -11.28 -0.52
CA GLU A 591 25.77 -12.12 -0.64
C GLU A 591 26.66 -11.58 -1.77
N ASN A 592 27.73 -10.88 -1.38
CA ASN A 592 28.87 -10.66 -2.25
C ASN A 592 30.02 -11.54 -1.75
N GLU A 593 30.91 -12.01 -2.68
CA GLU A 593 32.05 -12.88 -2.37
C GLU A 593 32.95 -12.35 -1.24
N PHE A 594 32.82 -11.09 -0.82
CA PHE A 594 33.70 -10.43 0.14
C PHE A 594 33.02 -9.81 1.38
N TYR A 595 31.71 -9.56 1.39
CA TYR A 595 31.02 -8.95 2.54
C TYR A 595 29.52 -9.34 2.58
N GLU A 596 29.05 -9.71 3.81
CA GLU A 596 27.61 -9.74 4.14
C GLU A 596 27.18 -8.31 4.49
N ASP A 597 26.48 -7.64 3.59
CA ASP A 597 25.83 -6.36 3.91
C ASP A 597 24.37 -6.62 4.28
N LYS A 598 23.98 -6.22 5.49
CA LYS A 598 22.60 -6.32 5.97
C LYS A 598 21.90 -5.00 5.70
N GLN A 599 20.99 -5.02 4.77
CA GLN A 599 20.07 -3.89 4.54
C GLN A 599 18.71 -4.19 5.13
N LYS A 600 18.05 -3.18 5.69
CA LYS A 600 16.67 -3.28 6.18
C LYS A 600 15.71 -2.72 5.14
N GLY A 601 14.57 -3.41 5.01
CA GLY A 601 13.44 -2.98 4.22
C GLY A 601 13.25 -3.73 2.90
N VAL A 602 11.99 -4.15 2.69
CA VAL A 602 11.47 -4.65 1.40
C VAL A 602 10.24 -3.81 1.07
N PHE A 603 10.16 -3.34 -0.18
CA PHE A 603 9.21 -2.31 -0.54
C PHE A 603 8.10 -2.83 -1.45
N ASN A 604 6.94 -2.20 -1.36
CA ASN A 604 5.82 -2.50 -2.26
C ASN A 604 6.25 -2.33 -3.72
N GLY A 605 6.06 -3.37 -4.51
CA GLY A 605 6.49 -3.41 -5.90
C GLY A 605 7.78 -4.18 -6.15
N ASP A 606 8.57 -4.53 -5.11
CA ASP A 606 9.77 -5.34 -5.28
C ASP A 606 9.41 -6.71 -5.86
N LEU A 607 10.06 -7.11 -6.94
CA LEU A 607 9.90 -8.42 -7.57
C LEU A 607 11.07 -9.33 -7.24
N GLY A 608 10.74 -10.58 -6.96
CA GLY A 608 11.72 -11.62 -6.70
C GLY A 608 11.22 -12.99 -7.07
N TYR A 609 12.01 -14.00 -6.73
CA TYR A 609 11.62 -15.39 -6.87
C TYR A 609 11.92 -16.19 -5.59
N ILE A 610 11.12 -17.22 -5.36
CA ILE A 610 11.28 -18.10 -4.20
C ILE A 610 12.45 -19.02 -4.44
N SER A 611 13.53 -18.85 -3.67
CA SER A 611 14.77 -19.63 -3.79
C SER A 611 14.82 -20.83 -2.83
N LYS A 612 14.06 -20.79 -1.72
CA LYS A 612 14.02 -21.88 -0.74
C LYS A 612 12.66 -21.94 -0.02
N ILE A 613 12.25 -23.16 0.31
CA ILE A 613 11.04 -23.44 1.09
C ILE A 613 11.42 -24.26 2.32
N ASP A 614 11.03 -23.83 3.51
CA ASP A 614 11.09 -24.57 4.76
C ASP A 614 9.66 -24.90 5.20
N LYS A 615 9.24 -26.15 4.93
CA LYS A 615 7.87 -26.60 5.24
C LYS A 615 7.60 -26.76 6.73
N GLU A 616 8.63 -27.18 7.49
CA GLU A 616 8.51 -27.46 8.92
C GLU A 616 8.27 -26.16 9.69
N ASN A 617 9.07 -25.12 9.38
CA ASN A 617 8.98 -23.82 10.04
C ASN A 617 8.06 -22.82 9.32
N LYS A 618 7.41 -23.23 8.21
CA LYS A 618 6.56 -22.37 7.36
C LYS A 618 7.26 -21.08 6.94
N LYS A 619 8.50 -21.21 6.43
CA LYS A 619 9.30 -20.08 5.96
C LYS A 619 9.55 -20.16 4.46
N LEU A 620 9.70 -18.99 3.84
CA LEU A 620 10.14 -18.81 2.46
C LEU A 620 11.38 -17.93 2.42
N THR A 621 12.33 -18.29 1.55
CA THR A 621 13.40 -17.37 1.19
C THR A 621 13.13 -16.84 -0.22
N VAL A 622 13.13 -15.53 -0.35
CA VAL A 622 12.90 -14.82 -1.62
C VAL A 622 14.15 -14.05 -1.99
N VAL A 623 14.55 -14.15 -3.24
CA VAL A 623 15.65 -13.34 -3.80
C VAL A 623 15.01 -12.21 -4.62
N PHE A 624 15.21 -10.99 -4.18
CA PHE A 624 14.79 -9.78 -4.88
C PHE A 624 15.95 -9.19 -5.67
N ASP A 625 15.67 -8.65 -6.84
CA ASP A 625 16.65 -7.98 -7.71
C ASP A 625 17.90 -8.79 -8.01
N ASP A 626 17.78 -10.13 -7.97
CA ASP A 626 18.86 -11.13 -8.17
C ASP A 626 20.00 -11.12 -7.13
N VAL A 627 19.90 -10.28 -6.08
CA VAL A 627 20.98 -10.11 -5.09
C VAL A 627 20.50 -10.03 -3.63
N ARG A 628 19.30 -9.53 -3.36
CA ARG A 628 18.81 -9.34 -1.98
C ARG A 628 18.06 -10.57 -1.50
N ILE A 629 18.59 -11.28 -0.54
CA ILE A 629 18.00 -12.50 0.05
C ILE A 629 17.20 -12.11 1.29
N VAL A 630 15.93 -12.46 1.33
CA VAL A 630 14.99 -12.13 2.41
C VAL A 630 14.28 -13.39 2.89
N GLU A 631 14.28 -13.61 4.21
CA GLU A 631 13.53 -14.70 4.84
C GLU A 631 12.15 -14.19 5.30
N TYR A 632 11.10 -14.83 4.81
CA TYR A 632 9.71 -14.60 5.22
C TYR A 632 9.27 -15.69 6.18
N LYS A 633 8.68 -15.28 7.30
CA LYS A 633 8.04 -16.16 8.30
C LYS A 633 6.53 -16.16 8.09
N SER A 634 5.82 -17.05 8.79
CA SER A 634 4.35 -17.17 8.71
C SER A 634 3.62 -15.81 8.80
N ASP A 635 4.13 -14.90 9.60
CA ASP A 635 3.48 -13.63 9.96
C ASP A 635 3.52 -12.59 8.83
N ASN A 636 4.47 -12.72 7.91
CA ASN A 636 4.65 -11.79 6.78
C ASN A 636 4.43 -12.43 5.40
N LEU A 637 4.05 -13.71 5.33
CA LEU A 637 3.74 -14.36 4.06
C LEU A 637 2.50 -13.78 3.35
N ASP A 638 1.61 -13.10 4.07
CA ASP A 638 0.48 -12.36 3.50
C ASP A 638 0.91 -11.15 2.65
N GLU A 639 2.13 -10.67 2.87
CA GLU A 639 2.72 -9.55 2.13
C GLU A 639 3.21 -9.96 0.74
N LEU A 640 3.32 -11.27 0.47
CA LEU A 640 3.71 -11.79 -0.84
C LEU A 640 2.49 -12.10 -1.71
N ALA A 641 2.65 -11.86 -3.00
CA ALA A 641 1.72 -12.29 -4.03
C ALA A 641 2.48 -12.87 -5.24
N LEU A 642 1.86 -13.80 -5.96
CA LEU A 642 2.40 -14.26 -7.24
C LEU A 642 2.50 -13.11 -8.23
N ALA A 643 3.52 -13.10 -9.09
CA ALA A 643 3.85 -12.00 -9.98
C ALA A 643 4.09 -12.40 -11.44
N TYR A 644 3.57 -13.52 -11.88
CA TYR A 644 3.54 -13.88 -13.33
C TYR A 644 2.69 -12.89 -14.13
N ALA A 645 1.61 -12.40 -13.51
CA ALA A 645 0.79 -11.31 -14.01
C ALA A 645 0.61 -10.24 -12.93
N MET A 646 0.62 -8.96 -13.33
CA MET A 646 0.35 -7.85 -12.43
C MET A 646 -0.61 -6.84 -13.05
N THR A 647 -1.21 -5.99 -12.22
CA THR A 647 -2.01 -4.89 -12.75
C THR A 647 -1.13 -3.81 -13.34
N ILE A 648 -1.63 -3.13 -14.37
CA ILE A 648 -0.92 -2.02 -15.02
C ILE A 648 -0.51 -0.95 -14.00
N HIS A 649 -1.35 -0.66 -13.00
CA HIS A 649 -1.00 0.27 -11.92
C HIS A 649 0.24 -0.16 -11.12
N LYS A 650 0.39 -1.47 -10.87
CA LYS A 650 1.55 -2.00 -10.14
C LYS A 650 2.82 -2.09 -10.98
N SER A 651 2.73 -1.94 -12.30
CA SER A 651 3.88 -1.91 -13.19
C SER A 651 4.47 -0.51 -13.36
N GLN A 652 3.84 0.54 -12.82
CA GLN A 652 4.40 1.89 -12.85
C GLN A 652 5.81 1.93 -12.24
N GLY A 653 6.71 2.70 -12.84
CA GLY A 653 8.13 2.75 -12.46
C GLY A 653 8.93 1.51 -12.85
N SER A 654 8.31 0.49 -13.47
CA SER A 654 8.98 -0.75 -13.93
C SER A 654 9.12 -0.76 -15.45
N GLU A 655 10.11 -1.50 -15.94
CA GLU A 655 10.28 -1.78 -17.37
C GLU A 655 10.56 -3.27 -17.55
N PHE A 656 10.06 -3.86 -18.63
CA PHE A 656 10.20 -5.28 -18.93
C PHE A 656 10.63 -5.45 -20.39
N PRO A 657 11.47 -6.42 -20.70
CA PRO A 657 11.84 -6.69 -22.08
C PRO A 657 10.61 -6.96 -22.97
N VAL A 658 9.72 -7.84 -22.57
CA VAL A 658 8.52 -8.20 -23.32
C VAL A 658 7.28 -8.09 -22.44
N VAL A 659 6.25 -7.40 -22.96
CA VAL A 659 4.97 -7.22 -22.27
C VAL A 659 3.84 -7.85 -23.05
N VAL A 660 3.03 -8.67 -22.38
CA VAL A 660 1.79 -9.25 -22.91
C VAL A 660 0.59 -8.60 -22.23
N ILE A 661 -0.35 -8.08 -23.03
CA ILE A 661 -1.51 -7.34 -22.50
C ILE A 661 -2.81 -7.99 -23.01
N PRO A 662 -3.62 -8.61 -22.15
CA PRO A 662 -4.95 -9.06 -22.48
C PRO A 662 -5.89 -7.87 -22.70
N ILE A 663 -6.55 -7.81 -23.86
CA ILE A 663 -7.49 -6.76 -24.26
C ILE A 663 -8.90 -7.37 -24.37
N TYR A 664 -9.58 -7.45 -23.24
CA TYR A 664 -10.92 -8.02 -23.11
C TYR A 664 -11.86 -7.06 -22.38
N ARG A 665 -13.10 -7.51 -22.16
CA ARG A 665 -14.10 -6.73 -21.43
C ARG A 665 -13.63 -6.46 -20.00
N ALA A 666 -13.65 -5.19 -19.62
CA ALA A 666 -13.36 -4.72 -18.27
C ALA A 666 -14.37 -3.62 -17.88
N ALA A 667 -14.34 -3.19 -16.61
CA ALA A 667 -15.12 -2.06 -16.18
C ALA A 667 -14.78 -0.81 -17.04
N PRO A 668 -15.75 -0.03 -17.51
CA PRO A 668 -15.49 1.12 -18.39
C PRO A 668 -14.45 2.10 -17.87
N MET A 669 -14.37 2.25 -16.55
CA MET A 669 -13.38 3.11 -15.88
C MET A 669 -11.93 2.61 -16.01
N LEU A 670 -11.73 1.33 -16.36
CA LEU A 670 -10.41 0.72 -16.60
C LEU A 670 -10.06 0.66 -18.11
N LEU A 671 -10.99 1.01 -18.99
CA LEU A 671 -10.75 1.04 -20.43
C LEU A 671 -10.45 2.48 -20.85
N THR A 672 -9.27 3.00 -20.44
CA THR A 672 -8.85 4.37 -20.70
C THR A 672 -7.55 4.43 -21.50
N ARG A 673 -7.35 5.56 -22.20
CA ARG A 673 -6.16 5.82 -23.01
C ARG A 673 -4.88 5.77 -22.17
N ASN A 674 -4.86 6.44 -21.03
CA ASN A 674 -3.69 6.47 -20.15
C ASN A 674 -3.31 5.07 -19.63
N LEU A 675 -4.31 4.19 -19.41
CA LEU A 675 -4.03 2.84 -18.95
C LEU A 675 -3.29 2.03 -20.00
N ILE A 676 -3.79 2.00 -21.23
CA ILE A 676 -3.12 1.27 -22.32
C ILE A 676 -1.78 1.92 -22.68
N TYR A 677 -1.71 3.24 -22.70
CA TYR A 677 -0.46 3.98 -22.89
C TYR A 677 0.58 3.59 -21.85
N THR A 678 0.23 3.62 -20.56
CA THR A 678 1.13 3.19 -19.48
C THR A 678 1.57 1.74 -19.64
N ALA A 679 0.67 0.83 -20.06
CA ALA A 679 1.01 -0.59 -20.21
C ALA A 679 2.03 -0.82 -21.35
N ILE A 680 1.82 -0.21 -22.51
CA ILE A 680 2.74 -0.40 -23.65
C ILE A 680 4.09 0.26 -23.42
N THR A 681 4.13 1.38 -22.71
CA THR A 681 5.38 2.08 -22.37
C THR A 681 6.22 1.36 -21.30
N ARG A 682 5.71 0.23 -20.75
CA ARG A 682 6.51 -0.65 -19.86
C ARG A 682 7.38 -1.64 -20.64
N ALA A 683 7.24 -1.76 -21.95
CA ALA A 683 8.02 -2.68 -22.76
C ALA A 683 9.23 -1.98 -23.38
N SER A 684 10.39 -2.68 -23.35
CA SER A 684 11.61 -2.20 -24.00
C SER A 684 11.92 -2.91 -25.32
N LYS A 685 11.52 -4.18 -25.50
CA LYS A 685 11.80 -4.98 -26.71
C LYS A 685 10.57 -5.32 -27.53
N ALA A 686 9.45 -5.68 -26.87
CA ALA A 686 8.23 -6.05 -27.59
C ALA A 686 6.95 -5.90 -26.77
N VAL A 687 5.85 -5.57 -27.46
CA VAL A 687 4.49 -5.59 -26.93
C VAL A 687 3.64 -6.58 -27.74
N VAL A 688 2.91 -7.44 -27.04
CA VAL A 688 1.95 -8.37 -27.63
C VAL A 688 0.58 -8.17 -26.98
N LEU A 689 -0.37 -7.67 -27.74
CA LEU A 689 -1.77 -7.55 -27.34
C LEU A 689 -2.49 -8.85 -27.69
N VAL A 690 -3.31 -9.38 -26.78
CA VAL A 690 -4.13 -10.58 -27.01
C VAL A 690 -5.58 -10.26 -26.69
N GLY A 691 -6.48 -10.35 -27.69
CA GLY A 691 -7.88 -10.13 -27.42
C GLY A 691 -8.64 -9.43 -28.56
N ILE A 692 -9.53 -8.50 -28.20
CA ILE A 692 -10.52 -7.91 -29.09
C ILE A 692 -10.14 -6.48 -29.46
N SER A 693 -9.87 -6.22 -30.74
CA SER A 693 -9.46 -4.90 -31.25
C SER A 693 -10.46 -3.78 -30.92
N ASP A 694 -11.77 -4.09 -30.89
CA ASP A 694 -12.79 -3.11 -30.55
C ASP A 694 -12.63 -2.53 -29.13
N TYR A 695 -12.16 -3.34 -28.17
CA TYR A 695 -11.86 -2.83 -26.83
C TYR A 695 -10.58 -2.00 -26.81
N LEU A 696 -9.58 -2.34 -27.61
CA LEU A 696 -8.39 -1.50 -27.78
C LEU A 696 -8.79 -0.12 -28.31
N MET A 697 -9.61 -0.05 -29.34
CA MET A 697 -10.08 1.23 -29.89
C MET A 697 -10.90 2.01 -28.87
N LYS A 698 -11.80 1.35 -28.12
CA LYS A 698 -12.52 2.00 -27.01
C LYS A 698 -11.60 2.58 -25.95
N MET A 699 -10.48 1.92 -25.63
CA MET A 699 -9.49 2.46 -24.70
C MET A 699 -8.82 3.72 -25.26
N ILE A 700 -8.44 3.69 -26.53
CA ILE A 700 -7.77 4.79 -27.23
C ILE A 700 -8.68 6.02 -27.34
N GLU A 701 -9.95 5.81 -27.69
CA GLU A 701 -10.96 6.87 -27.80
C GLU A 701 -11.33 7.45 -26.44
N ASN A 702 -11.25 6.65 -25.38
CA ASN A 702 -11.61 7.06 -24.04
C ASN A 702 -10.49 7.88 -23.38
N ASN A 703 -10.46 9.17 -23.68
CA ASN A 703 -9.56 10.13 -23.05
C ASN A 703 -10.12 10.68 -21.72
N ARG A 704 -11.14 10.06 -21.18
CA ARG A 704 -11.67 10.46 -19.85
C ARG A 704 -10.66 10.06 -18.79
N THR A 705 -9.65 10.88 -18.59
CA THR A 705 -8.97 10.93 -17.31
C THR A 705 -10.05 11.26 -16.29
N ARG A 706 -10.19 10.45 -15.26
CA ARG A 706 -11.12 10.75 -14.17
C ARG A 706 -10.70 12.13 -13.65
N LYS A 707 -11.52 13.16 -13.90
CA LYS A 707 -11.22 14.50 -13.40
C LYS A 707 -11.01 14.38 -11.89
N ARG A 708 -9.79 14.58 -11.45
CA ARG A 708 -9.49 14.68 -10.04
C ARG A 708 -9.87 16.06 -9.55
N TYR A 709 -10.57 16.10 -8.44
CA TYR A 709 -10.81 17.34 -7.74
C TYR A 709 -9.56 17.67 -6.94
N SER A 710 -8.72 18.57 -7.46
CA SER A 710 -7.54 19.17 -6.86
C SER A 710 -7.55 20.65 -7.16
N LYS A 711 -7.07 21.47 -6.23
CA LYS A 711 -6.92 22.91 -6.40
C LYS A 711 -5.48 23.39 -6.37
N LEU A 712 -4.51 22.49 -6.45
CA LEU A 712 -3.10 22.86 -6.44
C LEU A 712 -2.77 23.83 -7.60
N GLU A 713 -3.32 23.60 -8.79
CA GLU A 713 -3.20 24.50 -9.94
C GLU A 713 -3.61 25.94 -9.59
N LYS A 714 -4.82 26.12 -9.04
CA LYS A 714 -5.34 27.43 -8.65
C LYS A 714 -4.47 28.08 -7.56
N LYS A 715 -4.11 27.29 -6.53
CA LYS A 715 -3.29 27.77 -5.42
C LYS A 715 -1.90 28.23 -5.86
N LEU A 716 -1.30 27.56 -6.84
CA LEU A 716 -0.03 28.01 -7.44
C LEU A 716 -0.19 29.38 -8.10
N ARG A 717 -1.25 29.60 -8.86
CA ARG A 717 -1.54 30.92 -9.49
C ARG A 717 -1.78 32.00 -8.45
N ASP A 718 -2.64 31.71 -7.46
CA ASP A 718 -2.97 32.68 -6.40
C ASP A 718 -1.71 33.08 -5.60
N GLN A 719 -0.82 32.13 -5.29
CA GLN A 719 0.43 32.39 -4.56
C GLN A 719 1.44 33.20 -5.40
N ASP A 720 1.51 32.93 -6.70
CA ASP A 720 2.37 33.67 -7.62
C ASP A 720 1.91 35.13 -7.77
N GLU A 721 0.59 35.37 -7.91
CA GLU A 721 0.00 36.70 -7.96
C GLU A 721 0.29 37.51 -6.69
N ILE A 722 0.13 36.89 -5.50
CA ILE A 722 0.42 37.55 -4.22
C ILE A 722 1.89 37.97 -4.11
N LYS A 723 2.84 37.20 -4.65
CA LYS A 723 4.26 37.53 -4.58
C LYS A 723 4.72 38.55 -5.64
N ARG A 724 3.99 38.70 -6.75
CA ARG A 724 4.29 39.67 -7.81
C ARG A 724 3.66 41.05 -7.57
N GLY A 725 2.57 41.12 -6.77
CA GLY A 725 1.90 42.37 -6.38
C GLY A 725 2.48 42.93 -5.10
#